data_8eb747052fc2b1e3bff2134f1776cc9c
#
_entry.id   8eb747052fc2b1e3bff2134f1776cc9c
#
_cell.length_a   1.000
_cell.length_b   1.000
_cell.length_c   1.000
_cell.angle_alpha   90.00
_cell.angle_beta   90.00
_cell.angle_gamma   90.00
#
_symmetry.space_group_name_H-M   'P 1'
#
loop_
_entity.id
_entity.type
_entity.pdbx_description
1 polymer ?
#
loop_
_entity_poly.entity_id
_entity_poly.type
_entity_poly.pdbx_seq_one_letter_code
_entity_poly.pdbx_strand_id
1 'polypeptide(L)'
;MEKLLRILWTLLILTFSVSAYSQDTTSVKARPKVGLVLSGGGAKGAAHIGVLKYIEEAGIPIDYIAGTSMGSIIGGMYALGYTSDELLDIISSVDWNRLISNNVERRKISFTRKRESNTQNITIPFSIDTDKEELQSRSFKNSLPTGIVSGDNLINLFNSLSVGYSDSLSFRDLPIPFICIATNLMNGEAQIMDKGIFSTSIRASMAIPILFDPVKINEALYTDGGLVCNFPADQCRAMGADYIIGVSMSSGLEDNPENINSVLSQVQQLKEILTDKDFDEYHKLCDIFISPDLKGVGMLSFDAESIHKVTQSGYEAAASQEEKFKQLKAMIQSFPDSLECKDADKALNILEDEVTISGIEWIGVNNRYIEKWMRNKCTIKSGQKINKDDIDEVVSLYYGTGDYSSVTYTLHRDPIRTDEYTLRFKFAEKPPHNFGAGVRFDSQDMLSALLHLGVNSNRMNGFKADIKTKLGENQWLSANISYGHLLYPRINVSYNFRNSELDAYDMDALVMNTKFLQHKIRAYLSENYLRTISFGGGFEAEFLDPRKVMYLNHDTVEEDYTHINTLGSFAYFHFDNLDRTCFASNGMKGKIEFSWKDMKFSKNDTDALGLGSVVFGIEGYIPVIKDRLVLTPQLYGSVLFGKGATCGKKDSWNPIFNGPVPAYPTMNNIVGGAEMGRYLDQQLPFIGLNKISFAFNNIAIARLDIRTRLFRSHYLTAIVNYARSSVDLKNFFKTDDKLQWDSLYDYNASNWLGAGLRYSIDTKIGPLSLDISSSNLSRKVNLYFSIGHFF
;
A
#
# COMPACT_ATOMS: atom_id res chain seq x y z
N MET A 1 27.51 -91.85 -3.72
CA MET A 1 26.13 -91.58 -4.17
C MET A 1 25.19 -91.48 -2.98
N GLU A 2 25.21 -92.29 -1.97
CA GLU A 2 24.31 -92.26 -0.81
C GLU A 2 24.41 -91.02 0.06
N LYS A 3 25.59 -90.46 0.26
CA LYS A 3 25.82 -89.18 1.02
C LYS A 3 25.23 -87.95 0.30
N LEU A 4 25.27 -87.98 -1.03
CA LEU A 4 24.72 -86.89 -1.84
C LEU A 4 23.21 -86.91 -1.84
N LEU A 5 22.61 -88.10 -1.87
CA LEU A 5 21.14 -88.28 -1.80
C LEU A 5 20.61 -87.84 -0.43
N ARG A 6 21.33 -88.08 0.65
CA ARG A 6 20.92 -87.68 2.02
C ARG A 6 20.98 -86.15 2.21
N ILE A 7 21.93 -85.55 1.58
CA ILE A 7 22.04 -84.03 1.64
C ILE A 7 20.93 -83.43 0.79
N LEU A 8 20.59 -84.01 -0.38
CA LEU A 8 19.51 -83.54 -1.21
C LEU A 8 18.13 -83.75 -0.52
N TRP A 9 17.96 -84.90 0.20
CA TRP A 9 16.73 -85.15 0.95
C TRP A 9 16.60 -84.24 2.20
N THR A 10 17.69 -83.93 2.93
CA THR A 10 17.65 -82.98 4.01
C THR A 10 17.44 -81.54 3.52
N LEU A 11 17.97 -81.13 2.38
CA LEU A 11 17.68 -79.85 1.74
C LEU A 11 16.21 -79.81 1.24
N LEU A 12 15.67 -80.88 0.66
CA LEU A 12 14.30 -80.92 0.24
C LEU A 12 13.30 -80.87 1.42
N ILE A 13 13.61 -81.52 2.53
CA ILE A 13 12.79 -81.46 3.78
C ILE A 13 12.92 -80.08 4.43
N LEU A 14 14.11 -79.38 4.37
CA LEU A 14 14.26 -78.01 4.84
C LEU A 14 13.50 -76.99 3.99
N THR A 15 13.42 -77.18 2.66
CA THR A 15 12.61 -76.33 1.82
C THR A 15 11.10 -76.56 1.97
N PHE A 16 10.66 -77.75 2.26
CA PHE A 16 9.26 -78.00 2.58
C PHE A 16 8.85 -77.54 3.98
N SER A 17 9.75 -77.57 4.96
CA SER A 17 9.44 -77.01 6.30
C SER A 17 9.44 -75.51 6.32
N VAL A 18 10.14 -74.77 5.38
CA VAL A 18 10.09 -73.32 5.25
C VAL A 18 8.79 -72.92 4.50
N SER A 19 8.25 -73.78 3.61
CA SER A 19 6.97 -73.53 2.92
C SER A 19 5.73 -73.72 3.79
N ALA A 20 5.84 -74.44 4.94
CA ALA A 20 4.74 -74.67 5.83
C ALA A 20 4.63 -73.64 6.99
N TYR A 21 5.52 -72.73 7.06
CA TYR A 21 5.44 -71.49 7.94
C TYR A 21 5.06 -70.26 7.17
N SER A 22 4.31 -70.40 6.09
CA SER A 22 3.42 -69.35 5.63
C SER A 22 2.25 -69.31 6.65
N GLN A 23 2.48 -68.70 7.78
CA GLN A 23 1.40 -68.22 8.59
C GLN A 23 0.47 -67.47 7.66
N ASP A 24 -0.80 -67.82 7.60
CA ASP A 24 -1.88 -66.92 7.33
C ASP A 24 -1.67 -65.70 8.25
N THR A 25 -0.86 -64.75 7.79
CA THR A 25 -1.08 -63.37 8.18
C THR A 25 -2.49 -63.12 7.67
N THR A 26 -3.49 -63.34 8.48
CA THR A 26 -4.74 -62.63 8.40
C THR A 26 -4.31 -61.19 8.27
N SER A 27 -4.31 -60.69 7.02
CA SER A 27 -4.08 -59.29 6.75
C SER A 27 -5.18 -58.61 7.55
N VAL A 28 -4.80 -58.03 8.70
CA VAL A 28 -5.70 -57.15 9.45
C VAL A 28 -6.12 -56.12 8.41
N LYS A 29 -7.36 -56.24 7.93
CA LYS A 29 -7.88 -55.28 6.96
C LYS A 29 -7.74 -53.91 7.58
N ALA A 30 -6.85 -53.11 7.03
CA ALA A 30 -6.71 -51.73 7.46
C ALA A 30 -8.06 -50.98 7.24
N ARG A 31 -8.40 -50.07 8.11
CA ARG A 31 -9.59 -49.27 7.92
C ARG A 31 -9.54 -48.49 6.59
N PRO A 32 -10.70 -48.21 6.00
CA PRO A 32 -10.74 -47.38 4.78
C PRO A 32 -10.15 -45.99 5.07
N LYS A 33 -9.32 -45.52 4.14
CA LYS A 33 -8.66 -44.22 4.19
C LYS A 33 -9.59 -43.12 3.70
N VAL A 34 -9.76 -42.09 4.52
CA VAL A 34 -10.67 -40.98 4.23
C VAL A 34 -9.89 -39.81 3.61
N GLY A 35 -10.28 -39.41 2.40
CA GLY A 35 -9.77 -38.23 1.71
C GLY A 35 -10.73 -37.05 1.82
N LEU A 36 -10.19 -35.88 2.00
CA LEU A 36 -10.92 -34.60 2.02
C LEU A 36 -10.54 -33.75 0.79
N VAL A 37 -11.55 -33.38 0.01
CA VAL A 37 -11.36 -32.52 -1.18
C VAL A 37 -12.00 -31.17 -0.95
N LEU A 38 -11.20 -30.10 -1.10
CA LEU A 38 -11.61 -28.72 -0.84
C LEU A 38 -11.42 -27.86 -2.09
N SER A 39 -12.51 -27.35 -2.65
CA SER A 39 -12.47 -26.53 -3.86
C SER A 39 -11.98 -25.10 -3.60
N GLY A 40 -11.60 -24.40 -4.67
CA GLY A 40 -11.38 -22.94 -4.61
C GLY A 40 -12.69 -22.17 -4.58
N GLY A 41 -12.63 -20.93 -4.06
CA GLY A 41 -13.82 -20.06 -3.95
C GLY A 41 -13.57 -18.65 -3.39
N GLY A 42 -12.31 -18.26 -3.19
CA GLY A 42 -11.97 -16.97 -2.53
C GLY A 42 -12.57 -16.93 -1.11
N ALA A 43 -13.15 -15.79 -0.70
CA ALA A 43 -13.74 -15.61 0.64
C ALA A 43 -14.84 -16.63 0.98
N LYS A 44 -15.56 -17.13 -0.03
CA LYS A 44 -16.54 -18.23 0.14
C LYS A 44 -15.91 -19.48 0.75
N GLY A 45 -14.63 -19.71 0.50
CA GLY A 45 -13.89 -20.84 1.02
C GLY A 45 -13.75 -20.89 2.54
N ALA A 46 -14.08 -19.82 3.27
CA ALA A 46 -14.21 -19.88 4.73
C ALA A 46 -15.29 -20.89 5.18
N ALA A 47 -16.23 -21.28 4.30
CA ALA A 47 -17.19 -22.34 4.57
C ALA A 47 -16.53 -23.69 4.82
N HIS A 48 -15.32 -23.94 4.25
CA HIS A 48 -14.55 -25.16 4.55
C HIS A 48 -14.28 -25.31 6.05
N ILE A 49 -14.08 -24.19 6.79
CA ILE A 49 -13.84 -24.20 8.22
C ILE A 49 -15.07 -24.76 8.97
N GLY A 50 -16.28 -24.35 8.56
CA GLY A 50 -17.51 -24.86 9.16
C GLY A 50 -17.70 -26.36 8.92
N VAL A 51 -17.31 -26.84 7.71
CA VAL A 51 -17.34 -28.29 7.38
C VAL A 51 -16.29 -29.04 8.21
N LEU A 52 -15.06 -28.51 8.35
CA LEU A 52 -14.03 -29.12 9.18
C LEU A 52 -14.47 -29.24 10.64
N LYS A 53 -15.13 -28.20 11.18
CA LYS A 53 -15.68 -28.22 12.53
C LYS A 53 -16.66 -29.36 12.72
N TYR A 54 -17.58 -29.55 11.77
CA TYR A 54 -18.51 -30.69 11.81
C TYR A 54 -17.80 -32.06 11.73
N ILE A 55 -16.77 -32.20 10.88
CA ILE A 55 -15.96 -33.40 10.74
C ILE A 55 -15.22 -33.72 12.04
N GLU A 56 -14.65 -32.73 12.71
CA GLU A 56 -14.00 -32.86 14.01
C GLU A 56 -15.00 -33.32 15.09
N GLU A 57 -16.16 -32.66 15.21
CA GLU A 57 -17.23 -33.04 16.15
C GLU A 57 -17.78 -34.44 15.87
N ALA A 58 -17.90 -34.82 14.60
CA ALA A 58 -18.29 -36.16 14.21
C ALA A 58 -17.22 -37.22 14.54
N GLY A 59 -15.95 -36.81 14.79
CA GLY A 59 -14.83 -37.69 15.08
C GLY A 59 -14.43 -38.55 13.88
N ILE A 60 -14.46 -38.02 12.67
CA ILE A 60 -14.03 -38.69 11.44
C ILE A 60 -12.55 -38.35 11.20
N PRO A 61 -11.63 -39.33 11.17
CA PRO A 61 -10.23 -39.13 10.86
C PRO A 61 -10.05 -38.84 9.36
N ILE A 62 -9.23 -37.84 9.04
CA ILE A 62 -8.84 -37.48 7.66
C ILE A 62 -7.42 -38.00 7.41
N ASP A 63 -7.25 -38.84 6.36
CA ASP A 63 -5.96 -39.41 5.99
C ASP A 63 -5.26 -38.70 4.84
N TYR A 64 -6.01 -38.00 3.97
CA TYR A 64 -5.49 -37.27 2.81
C TYR A 64 -6.28 -36.00 2.58
N ILE A 65 -5.59 -34.95 2.13
CA ILE A 65 -6.23 -33.68 1.76
C ILE A 65 -5.76 -33.25 0.37
N ALA A 66 -6.72 -32.92 -0.49
CA ALA A 66 -6.48 -32.29 -1.78
C ALA A 66 -7.23 -30.97 -1.90
N GLY A 67 -6.53 -29.88 -2.19
CA GLY A 67 -7.13 -28.54 -2.20
C GLY A 67 -6.75 -27.70 -3.40
N THR A 68 -7.63 -26.75 -3.76
CA THR A 68 -7.37 -25.74 -4.79
C THR A 68 -7.68 -24.35 -4.23
N SER A 69 -6.82 -23.35 -4.52
CA SER A 69 -7.04 -21.96 -4.13
C SER A 69 -7.31 -21.79 -2.62
N MET A 70 -8.46 -21.25 -2.20
CA MET A 70 -8.81 -21.16 -0.78
C MET A 70 -8.89 -22.55 -0.11
N GLY A 71 -9.30 -23.57 -0.82
CA GLY A 71 -9.28 -24.97 -0.31
C GLY A 71 -7.86 -25.46 -0.06
N SER A 72 -6.85 -24.98 -0.81
CA SER A 72 -5.44 -25.27 -0.54
C SER A 72 -4.92 -24.53 0.70
N ILE A 73 -5.42 -23.34 0.99
CA ILE A 73 -5.06 -22.58 2.21
C ILE A 73 -5.63 -23.29 3.43
N ILE A 74 -6.94 -23.48 3.48
CA ILE A 74 -7.62 -24.07 4.64
C ILE A 74 -7.18 -25.54 4.83
N GLY A 75 -7.18 -26.33 3.74
CA GLY A 75 -6.76 -27.75 3.78
C GLY A 75 -5.28 -27.92 4.11
N GLY A 76 -4.41 -27.02 3.60
CA GLY A 76 -2.99 -27.03 3.88
C GLY A 76 -2.67 -26.68 5.33
N MET A 77 -3.32 -25.67 5.90
CA MET A 77 -3.16 -25.31 7.32
C MET A 77 -3.71 -26.45 8.21
N TYR A 78 -4.87 -27.04 7.86
CA TYR A 78 -5.40 -28.21 8.56
C TYR A 78 -4.44 -29.41 8.48
N ALA A 79 -3.79 -29.61 7.32
CA ALA A 79 -2.77 -30.64 7.16
C ALA A 79 -1.52 -30.44 8.02
N LEU A 80 -1.23 -29.19 8.43
CA LEU A 80 -0.17 -28.82 9.36
C LEU A 80 -0.58 -28.96 10.85
N GLY A 81 -1.82 -29.41 11.13
CA GLY A 81 -2.29 -29.67 12.49
C GLY A 81 -3.11 -28.57 13.14
N TYR A 82 -3.52 -27.52 12.38
CA TYR A 82 -4.46 -26.52 12.89
C TYR A 82 -5.87 -27.11 13.03
N THR A 83 -6.56 -26.74 14.08
CA THR A 83 -7.98 -27.07 14.28
C THR A 83 -8.89 -26.11 13.52
N SER A 84 -10.16 -26.48 13.34
CA SER A 84 -11.16 -25.62 12.73
C SER A 84 -11.36 -24.29 13.50
N ASP A 85 -11.35 -24.33 14.84
CA ASP A 85 -11.51 -23.13 15.67
C ASP A 85 -10.29 -22.20 15.52
N GLU A 86 -9.06 -22.70 15.51
CA GLU A 86 -7.85 -21.91 15.27
C GLU A 86 -7.86 -21.28 13.87
N LEU A 87 -8.31 -22.01 12.86
CA LEU A 87 -8.46 -21.47 11.49
C LEU A 87 -9.48 -20.34 11.42
N LEU A 88 -10.59 -20.46 12.18
CA LEU A 88 -11.60 -19.41 12.26
C LEU A 88 -11.05 -18.15 12.93
N ASP A 89 -10.30 -18.31 14.02
CA ASP A 89 -9.65 -17.19 14.73
C ASP A 89 -8.65 -16.48 13.83
N ILE A 90 -7.81 -17.22 13.11
CA ILE A 90 -6.85 -16.66 12.15
C ILE A 90 -7.56 -15.88 11.06
N ILE A 91 -8.54 -16.47 10.35
CA ILE A 91 -9.20 -15.82 9.23
C ILE A 91 -10.01 -14.58 9.67
N SER A 92 -10.48 -14.55 10.92
CA SER A 92 -11.25 -13.45 11.50
C SER A 92 -10.36 -12.32 12.04
N SER A 93 -9.14 -12.62 12.47
CA SER A 93 -8.22 -11.65 13.09
C SER A 93 -7.39 -10.86 12.09
N VAL A 94 -7.09 -11.42 10.92
CA VAL A 94 -6.21 -10.79 9.92
C VAL A 94 -6.89 -9.66 9.14
N ASP A 95 -6.14 -8.62 8.83
CA ASP A 95 -6.60 -7.53 7.93
C ASP A 95 -6.47 -7.96 6.46
N TRP A 96 -7.54 -8.51 5.91
CA TRP A 96 -7.61 -8.97 4.52
C TRP A 96 -7.37 -7.85 3.51
N ASN A 97 -7.81 -6.61 3.77
CA ASN A 97 -7.57 -5.49 2.87
C ASN A 97 -6.06 -5.21 2.72
N ARG A 98 -5.29 -5.40 3.78
CA ARG A 98 -3.84 -5.31 3.76
C ARG A 98 -3.22 -6.52 3.06
N LEU A 99 -3.69 -7.74 3.36
CA LEU A 99 -3.14 -8.99 2.82
C LEU A 99 -3.28 -9.09 1.29
N ILE A 100 -4.45 -8.70 0.75
CA ILE A 100 -4.73 -8.71 -0.70
C ILE A 100 -4.33 -7.40 -1.39
N SER A 101 -3.39 -6.65 -0.85
CA SER A 101 -2.84 -5.43 -1.42
C SER A 101 -1.32 -5.39 -1.29
N ASN A 102 -0.67 -4.54 -2.10
CA ASN A 102 0.75 -4.21 -1.96
C ASN A 102 0.98 -3.07 -0.93
N ASN A 103 -0.05 -2.67 -0.20
CA ASN A 103 0.01 -1.52 0.66
C ASN A 103 0.80 -1.83 1.93
N VAL A 104 1.84 -1.04 2.14
CA VAL A 104 2.51 -0.93 3.43
C VAL A 104 1.91 0.25 4.18
N GLU A 105 1.77 0.13 5.47
CA GLU A 105 1.31 1.22 6.32
C GLU A 105 2.11 2.50 6.03
N ARG A 106 1.41 3.60 5.71
CA ARG A 106 2.03 4.85 5.28
C ARG A 106 3.10 5.35 6.26
N ARG A 107 2.93 5.12 7.56
CA ARG A 107 3.92 5.49 8.59
C ARG A 107 5.25 4.76 8.44
N LYS A 108 5.25 3.61 7.80
CA LYS A 108 6.42 2.73 7.65
C LYS A 108 7.22 2.99 6.36
N ILE A 109 6.67 3.75 5.39
CA ILE A 109 7.39 4.12 4.16
C ILE A 109 8.27 5.36 4.35
N SER A 110 9.33 5.49 3.55
CA SER A 110 10.25 6.63 3.61
C SER A 110 9.55 7.95 3.26
N PHE A 111 10.04 9.06 3.82
CA PHE A 111 9.45 10.38 3.58
C PHE A 111 9.46 10.76 2.10
N THR A 112 10.54 10.47 1.40
CA THR A 112 10.65 10.71 -0.05
C THR A 112 9.55 9.96 -0.82
N ARG A 113 9.33 8.68 -0.50
CA ARG A 113 8.28 7.88 -1.14
C ARG A 113 6.87 8.40 -0.80
N LYS A 114 6.62 8.86 0.44
CA LYS A 114 5.35 9.51 0.80
C LYS A 114 5.05 10.70 -0.11
N ARG A 115 6.06 11.53 -0.38
CA ARG A 115 5.91 12.70 -1.25
C ARG A 115 5.69 12.34 -2.72
N GLU A 116 6.31 11.25 -3.21
CA GLU A 116 6.16 10.80 -4.60
C GLU A 116 4.79 10.16 -4.85
N SER A 117 4.30 9.32 -3.92
CA SER A 117 3.05 8.57 -4.06
C SER A 117 1.78 9.43 -3.98
N ASN A 118 1.87 10.66 -3.47
CA ASN A 118 0.71 11.51 -3.21
C ASN A 118 0.19 12.28 -4.44
N THR A 119 0.89 12.21 -5.58
CA THR A 119 0.61 13.10 -6.73
C THR A 119 0.26 12.37 -8.01
N GLN A 120 0.46 11.04 -8.07
CA GLN A 120 0.32 10.26 -9.31
C GLN A 120 -0.86 9.29 -9.22
N ASN A 121 -1.66 9.22 -10.29
CA ASN A 121 -2.74 8.24 -10.40
C ASN A 121 -2.21 6.89 -10.90
N ILE A 122 -1.21 6.93 -11.79
CA ILE A 122 -0.59 5.75 -12.40
C ILE A 122 0.92 5.88 -12.29
N THR A 123 1.60 4.80 -11.93
CA THR A 123 3.07 4.70 -11.95
C THR A 123 3.46 3.38 -12.60
N ILE A 124 4.24 3.45 -13.68
CA ILE A 124 4.73 2.31 -14.44
C ILE A 124 6.24 2.20 -14.22
N PRO A 125 6.71 1.16 -13.53
CA PRO A 125 8.14 0.91 -13.40
C PRO A 125 8.69 0.31 -14.70
N PHE A 126 9.94 0.67 -15.07
CA PHE A 126 10.62 0.09 -16.22
C PHE A 126 12.13 -0.02 -15.99
N SER A 127 12.79 -0.91 -16.74
CA SER A 127 14.24 -1.02 -16.81
C SER A 127 14.71 -0.73 -18.24
N ILE A 128 15.89 -0.11 -18.32
CA ILE A 128 16.58 0.09 -19.61
C ILE A 128 17.68 -0.96 -19.63
N ASP A 129 17.57 -1.93 -20.52
CA ASP A 129 18.61 -2.92 -20.73
C ASP A 129 19.73 -2.31 -21.60
N THR A 130 20.96 -2.31 -21.10
CA THR A 130 22.11 -1.69 -21.77
C THR A 130 22.85 -2.64 -22.70
N ASP A 131 22.42 -3.89 -22.80
CA ASP A 131 22.98 -4.84 -23.76
C ASP A 131 22.53 -4.51 -25.19
N LYS A 132 23.49 -4.18 -26.03
CA LYS A 132 23.38 -3.41 -27.27
C LYS A 132 22.57 -4.04 -28.42
N GLU A 133 22.06 -5.26 -28.32
CA GLU A 133 21.45 -5.95 -29.47
C GLU A 133 19.92 -6.08 -29.43
N GLU A 134 19.25 -5.74 -28.32
CA GLU A 134 17.78 -5.90 -28.19
C GLU A 134 17.00 -4.63 -27.76
N LEU A 135 17.51 -3.46 -28.07
CA LEU A 135 17.04 -2.18 -27.50
C LEU A 135 15.59 -1.75 -27.84
N GLN A 136 14.91 -2.37 -28.81
CA GLN A 136 13.68 -1.80 -29.34
C GLN A 136 12.35 -2.47 -28.98
N SER A 137 12.30 -3.67 -28.42
CA SER A 137 11.00 -4.32 -28.25
C SER A 137 10.72 -4.98 -26.88
N ARG A 138 11.74 -5.37 -26.13
CA ARG A 138 11.55 -6.10 -24.86
C ARG A 138 11.39 -5.21 -23.63
N SER A 139 12.00 -4.02 -23.62
CA SER A 139 12.05 -3.15 -22.43
C SER A 139 10.68 -2.69 -21.94
N PHE A 140 9.78 -2.34 -22.85
CA PHE A 140 8.45 -1.83 -22.46
C PHE A 140 7.43 -2.95 -22.18
N LYS A 141 7.49 -4.08 -22.87
CA LYS A 141 6.58 -5.23 -22.66
C LYS A 141 6.81 -5.94 -21.34
N ASN A 142 8.07 -6.01 -20.87
CA ASN A 142 8.42 -6.66 -19.58
C ASN A 142 8.17 -5.77 -18.36
N SER A 143 7.74 -4.54 -18.54
CA SER A 143 7.56 -3.53 -17.49
C SER A 143 6.12 -3.42 -17.00
N LEU A 144 5.16 -3.95 -17.75
CA LEU A 144 3.77 -3.97 -17.30
C LEU A 144 3.62 -4.98 -16.17
N PRO A 145 2.98 -4.60 -15.04
CA PRO A 145 2.71 -5.55 -13.97
C PRO A 145 1.84 -6.69 -14.49
N THR A 146 2.20 -7.92 -14.10
CA THR A 146 1.49 -9.15 -14.47
C THR A 146 0.25 -9.38 -13.63
N GLY A 147 0.18 -8.70 -12.47
CA GLY A 147 -0.95 -8.67 -11.56
C GLY A 147 -1.04 -7.31 -10.84
N ILE A 148 -2.16 -7.06 -10.20
CA ILE A 148 -2.36 -5.84 -9.39
C ILE A 148 -1.61 -5.95 -8.06
N VAL A 149 -1.49 -7.16 -7.51
CA VAL A 149 -0.93 -7.48 -6.19
C VAL A 149 0.16 -8.54 -6.30
N SER A 150 1.35 -8.29 -5.72
CA SER A 150 2.44 -9.28 -5.65
C SER A 150 2.09 -10.49 -4.79
N GLY A 151 1.30 -10.30 -3.73
CA GLY A 151 0.92 -11.33 -2.75
C GLY A 151 1.97 -11.61 -1.68
N ASP A 152 2.96 -10.74 -1.50
CA ASP A 152 4.01 -10.90 -0.48
C ASP A 152 3.46 -10.95 0.94
N ASN A 153 2.44 -10.15 1.22
CA ASN A 153 1.79 -10.14 2.53
C ASN A 153 1.16 -11.51 2.87
N LEU A 154 0.62 -12.20 1.85
CA LEU A 154 0.06 -13.54 1.99
C LEU A 154 1.15 -14.58 2.18
N ILE A 155 2.24 -14.54 1.39
CA ILE A 155 3.40 -15.42 1.60
C ILE A 155 3.96 -15.24 3.02
N ASN A 156 4.12 -14.01 3.48
CA ASN A 156 4.61 -13.73 4.83
C ASN A 156 3.66 -14.25 5.91
N LEU A 157 2.34 -14.16 5.70
CA LEU A 157 1.36 -14.78 6.58
C LEU A 157 1.52 -16.30 6.59
N PHE A 158 1.59 -16.95 5.43
CA PHE A 158 1.75 -18.41 5.35
C PHE A 158 3.05 -18.87 6.01
N ASN A 159 4.16 -18.14 5.82
CA ASN A 159 5.42 -18.42 6.48
C ASN A 159 5.34 -18.28 8.01
N SER A 160 4.51 -17.35 8.53
CA SER A 160 4.29 -17.20 9.97
C SER A 160 3.43 -18.32 10.57
N LEU A 161 2.59 -18.96 9.75
CA LEU A 161 1.70 -20.07 10.14
C LEU A 161 2.32 -21.45 9.91
N SER A 162 3.42 -21.56 9.15
CA SER A 162 4.06 -22.82 8.80
C SER A 162 5.52 -22.90 9.29
N VAL A 163 5.81 -22.32 10.43
CA VAL A 163 7.14 -22.35 11.03
C VAL A 163 7.54 -23.81 11.34
N GLY A 164 8.73 -24.20 10.90
CA GLY A 164 9.19 -25.59 10.93
C GLY A 164 9.01 -26.34 9.59
N TYR A 165 8.22 -25.79 8.67
CA TYR A 165 7.96 -26.34 7.33
C TYR A 165 8.40 -25.41 6.19
N SER A 166 9.39 -24.55 6.44
CA SER A 166 9.89 -23.55 5.48
C SER A 166 10.88 -24.13 4.46
N ASP A 167 11.41 -25.33 4.69
CA ASP A 167 12.30 -26.01 3.77
C ASP A 167 11.53 -26.74 2.68
N SER A 168 12.20 -27.11 1.60
CA SER A 168 11.63 -27.95 0.57
C SER A 168 11.43 -29.36 1.11
N LEU A 169 10.17 -29.83 1.12
CA LEU A 169 9.79 -31.14 1.67
C LEU A 169 8.73 -31.80 0.78
N SER A 170 8.51 -33.09 1.01
CA SER A 170 7.35 -33.80 0.48
C SER A 170 6.13 -33.52 1.33
N PHE A 171 5.03 -33.05 0.74
CA PHE A 171 3.79 -32.80 1.48
C PHE A 171 3.07 -34.09 1.90
N ARG A 172 3.57 -35.26 1.46
CA ARG A 172 3.15 -36.56 1.97
C ARG A 172 3.67 -36.84 3.38
N ASP A 173 4.72 -36.08 3.81
CA ASP A 173 5.34 -36.24 5.12
C ASP A 173 4.74 -35.26 6.15
N LEU A 174 3.75 -34.47 5.76
CA LEU A 174 2.99 -33.60 6.67
C LEU A 174 2.16 -34.46 7.65
N PRO A 175 1.72 -33.89 8.79
CA PRO A 175 0.83 -34.58 9.74
C PRO A 175 -0.35 -35.26 9.04
N ILE A 176 -1.00 -34.59 8.09
CA ILE A 176 -1.93 -35.21 7.14
C ILE A 176 -1.33 -35.00 5.73
N PRO A 177 -1.07 -36.09 4.98
CA PRO A 177 -0.63 -35.99 3.58
C PRO A 177 -1.49 -35.06 2.74
N PHE A 178 -0.85 -34.12 2.06
CA PHE A 178 -1.51 -33.00 1.38
C PHE A 178 -1.02 -32.80 -0.05
N ILE A 179 -1.92 -32.39 -0.92
CA ILE A 179 -1.58 -31.82 -2.24
C ILE A 179 -2.39 -30.56 -2.51
N CYS A 180 -1.84 -29.68 -3.29
CA CYS A 180 -2.62 -28.57 -3.88
C CYS A 180 -2.41 -28.45 -5.38
N ILE A 181 -3.40 -27.86 -6.06
CA ILE A 181 -3.37 -27.70 -7.51
C ILE A 181 -3.03 -26.26 -7.89
N ALA A 182 -2.12 -26.10 -8.84
CA ALA A 182 -1.86 -24.84 -9.53
C ALA A 182 -1.96 -25.05 -11.05
N THR A 183 -2.26 -23.99 -11.80
CA THR A 183 -2.26 -24.04 -13.27
C THR A 183 -0.90 -23.58 -13.80
N ASN A 184 -0.25 -24.41 -14.59
CA ASN A 184 1.00 -24.06 -15.27
C ASN A 184 0.69 -23.20 -16.50
N LEU A 185 1.12 -21.93 -16.49
CA LEU A 185 0.89 -20.98 -17.60
C LEU A 185 1.70 -21.28 -18.84
N MET A 186 2.72 -22.17 -18.77
CA MET A 186 3.57 -22.50 -19.92
C MET A 186 2.91 -23.52 -20.86
N ASN A 187 2.08 -24.43 -20.31
CA ASN A 187 1.41 -25.47 -21.08
C ASN A 187 -0.12 -25.53 -20.87
N GLY A 188 -0.67 -24.77 -19.93
CA GLY A 188 -2.11 -24.74 -19.65
C GLY A 188 -2.63 -25.95 -18.85
N GLU A 189 -1.75 -26.78 -18.25
CA GLU A 189 -2.13 -27.99 -17.54
C GLU A 189 -2.19 -27.76 -16.02
N ALA A 190 -2.98 -28.61 -15.35
CA ALA A 190 -3.01 -28.70 -13.88
C ALA A 190 -1.69 -29.29 -13.37
N GLN A 191 -1.03 -28.58 -12.50
CA GLN A 191 0.18 -29.04 -11.79
C GLN A 191 -0.18 -29.45 -10.38
N ILE A 192 0.09 -30.71 -10.04
CA ILE A 192 0.00 -31.22 -8.68
C ILE A 192 1.24 -30.73 -7.93
N MET A 193 1.01 -29.95 -6.87
CA MET A 193 2.02 -29.54 -5.92
C MET A 193 1.98 -30.49 -4.71
N ASP A 194 2.84 -31.49 -4.72
CA ASP A 194 2.99 -32.52 -3.66
C ASP A 194 4.32 -32.43 -2.93
N LYS A 195 5.16 -31.45 -3.31
CA LYS A 195 6.49 -31.18 -2.74
C LYS A 195 6.95 -29.78 -3.04
N GLY A 196 7.95 -29.32 -2.33
CA GLY A 196 8.58 -28.02 -2.48
C GLY A 196 8.44 -27.17 -1.22
N ILE A 197 8.48 -25.84 -1.37
CA ILE A 197 8.24 -24.91 -0.26
C ILE A 197 6.73 -24.77 -0.10
N PHE A 198 6.22 -25.15 1.06
CA PHE A 198 4.78 -25.22 1.34
C PHE A 198 4.06 -23.88 1.08
N SER A 199 4.52 -22.78 1.66
CA SER A 199 3.92 -21.45 1.48
C SER A 199 3.92 -20.98 0.02
N THR A 200 4.97 -21.33 -0.75
CA THR A 200 5.09 -20.98 -2.17
C THR A 200 4.09 -21.78 -3.01
N SER A 201 3.88 -23.07 -2.69
CA SER A 201 2.93 -23.93 -3.40
C SER A 201 1.48 -23.49 -3.19
N ILE A 202 1.12 -23.14 -1.95
CA ILE A 202 -0.21 -22.58 -1.63
C ILE A 202 -0.38 -21.23 -2.35
N ARG A 203 0.66 -20.37 -2.33
CA ARG A 203 0.59 -19.06 -3.01
C ARG A 203 0.41 -19.24 -4.52
N ALA A 204 1.02 -20.25 -5.14
CA ALA A 204 0.81 -20.59 -6.55
C ALA A 204 -0.63 -21.03 -6.81
N SER A 205 -1.16 -21.93 -5.96
CA SER A 205 -2.52 -22.45 -6.05
C SER A 205 -3.61 -21.38 -5.96
N MET A 206 -3.34 -20.26 -5.26
CA MET A 206 -4.30 -19.16 -5.06
C MET A 206 -4.04 -17.91 -5.91
N ALA A 207 -3.13 -17.96 -6.86
CA ALA A 207 -2.73 -16.81 -7.68
C ALA A 207 -3.80 -16.47 -8.73
N ILE A 208 -4.92 -15.88 -8.34
CA ILE A 208 -6.02 -15.48 -9.24
C ILE A 208 -5.48 -14.52 -10.31
N PRO A 209 -5.63 -14.84 -11.61
CA PRO A 209 -5.17 -13.99 -12.71
C PRO A 209 -5.71 -12.56 -12.61
N ILE A 210 -4.91 -11.59 -13.05
CA ILE A 210 -5.19 -10.15 -12.99
C ILE A 210 -5.08 -9.61 -11.56
N LEU A 211 -5.61 -10.32 -10.55
CA LEU A 211 -5.53 -9.87 -9.15
C LEU A 211 -4.10 -10.06 -8.61
N PHE A 212 -3.54 -11.25 -8.75
CA PHE A 212 -2.21 -11.58 -8.23
C PHE A 212 -1.20 -11.84 -9.34
N ASP A 213 0.06 -11.47 -9.07
CA ASP A 213 1.17 -11.91 -9.91
C ASP A 213 1.27 -13.44 -9.90
N PRO A 214 1.54 -14.08 -11.08
CA PRO A 214 1.84 -15.50 -11.14
C PRO A 214 3.10 -15.82 -10.36
N VAL A 215 3.18 -17.02 -9.81
CA VAL A 215 4.32 -17.48 -9.01
C VAL A 215 5.31 -18.22 -9.90
N LYS A 216 6.56 -17.75 -9.92
CA LYS A 216 7.65 -18.46 -10.62
C LYS A 216 8.23 -19.53 -9.68
N ILE A 217 8.14 -20.81 -10.11
CA ILE A 217 8.80 -21.95 -9.46
C ILE A 217 9.70 -22.58 -10.53
N ASN A 218 11.01 -22.56 -10.28
CA ASN A 218 12.01 -22.95 -11.28
C ASN A 218 11.84 -22.13 -12.58
N GLU A 219 11.67 -22.80 -13.73
CA GLU A 219 11.51 -22.14 -15.04
C GLU A 219 10.05 -21.97 -15.49
N ALA A 220 9.07 -22.36 -14.66
CA ALA A 220 7.65 -22.28 -14.98
C ALA A 220 6.94 -21.19 -14.16
N LEU A 221 5.86 -20.63 -14.74
CA LEU A 221 4.96 -19.68 -14.09
C LEU A 221 3.64 -20.39 -13.75
N TYR A 222 3.16 -20.18 -12.54
CA TYR A 222 1.96 -20.81 -12.02
C TYR A 222 0.94 -19.76 -11.58
N THR A 223 -0.33 -20.08 -11.83
CA THR A 223 -1.48 -19.28 -11.42
C THR A 223 -2.53 -20.18 -10.73
N ASP A 224 -3.65 -19.59 -10.29
CA ASP A 224 -4.72 -20.29 -9.56
C ASP A 224 -5.12 -21.60 -10.23
N GLY A 225 -5.11 -22.68 -9.45
CA GLY A 225 -5.45 -24.03 -9.92
C GLY A 225 -6.89 -24.16 -10.41
N GLY A 226 -7.77 -23.31 -9.90
CA GLY A 226 -9.18 -23.30 -10.27
C GLY A 226 -9.48 -22.92 -11.72
N LEU A 227 -8.48 -22.54 -12.53
CA LEU A 227 -8.65 -22.38 -13.98
C LEU A 227 -8.76 -23.71 -14.73
N VAL A 228 -8.11 -24.76 -14.23
CA VAL A 228 -8.06 -26.08 -14.88
C VAL A 228 -8.66 -27.17 -14.02
N CYS A 229 -8.37 -27.21 -12.73
CA CYS A 229 -8.89 -28.21 -11.80
C CYS A 229 -9.27 -27.54 -10.46
N ASN A 230 -10.53 -27.14 -10.34
CA ASN A 230 -11.05 -26.48 -9.14
C ASN A 230 -11.41 -27.45 -8.02
N PHE A 231 -11.64 -28.73 -8.34
CA PHE A 231 -12.12 -29.77 -7.40
C PHE A 231 -11.36 -31.08 -7.63
N PRO A 232 -10.19 -31.30 -6.97
CA PRO A 232 -9.24 -32.37 -7.27
C PRO A 232 -9.62 -33.72 -6.63
N ALA A 233 -10.82 -34.25 -6.91
CA ALA A 233 -11.32 -35.50 -6.32
C ALA A 233 -10.59 -36.73 -6.88
N ASP A 234 -10.26 -36.74 -8.17
CA ASP A 234 -9.48 -37.76 -8.84
C ASP A 234 -8.07 -37.85 -8.26
N GLN A 235 -7.46 -36.70 -7.97
CA GLN A 235 -6.13 -36.61 -7.36
C GLN A 235 -6.13 -37.11 -5.92
N CYS A 236 -7.17 -36.81 -5.14
CA CYS A 236 -7.36 -37.35 -3.79
C CYS A 236 -7.52 -38.89 -3.81
N ARG A 237 -8.26 -39.40 -4.77
CA ARG A 237 -8.39 -40.85 -5.00
C ARG A 237 -7.03 -41.49 -5.35
N ALA A 238 -6.24 -40.81 -6.20
CA ALA A 238 -4.89 -41.25 -6.57
C ALA A 238 -3.87 -41.21 -5.41
N MET A 239 -4.11 -40.40 -4.37
CA MET A 239 -3.30 -40.44 -3.13
C MET A 239 -3.53 -41.74 -2.32
N GLY A 240 -4.62 -42.43 -2.56
CA GLY A 240 -4.98 -43.68 -1.87
C GLY A 240 -6.23 -43.58 -0.98
N ALA A 241 -7.07 -42.55 -1.18
CA ALA A 241 -8.32 -42.41 -0.45
C ALA A 241 -9.33 -43.47 -0.90
N ASP A 242 -9.86 -44.30 0.05
CA ASP A 242 -10.91 -45.26 -0.19
C ASP A 242 -12.30 -44.64 -0.12
N TYR A 243 -12.42 -43.52 0.64
CA TYR A 243 -13.66 -42.78 0.88
C TYR A 243 -13.39 -41.29 0.73
N ILE A 244 -14.20 -40.55 -0.02
CA ILE A 244 -13.96 -39.15 -0.31
C ILE A 244 -15.09 -38.30 0.24
N ILE A 245 -14.73 -37.31 1.10
CA ILE A 245 -15.59 -36.21 1.50
C ILE A 245 -15.19 -35.02 0.62
N GLY A 246 -16.09 -34.58 -0.26
CA GLY A 246 -15.86 -33.48 -1.17
C GLY A 246 -16.65 -32.22 -0.79
N VAL A 247 -16.01 -31.08 -0.72
CA VAL A 247 -16.61 -29.78 -0.36
C VAL A 247 -16.43 -28.82 -1.51
N SER A 248 -17.52 -28.43 -2.15
CA SER A 248 -17.50 -27.51 -3.30
C SER A 248 -18.09 -26.14 -2.97
N MET A 249 -17.33 -25.07 -3.31
CA MET A 249 -17.75 -23.68 -3.21
C MET A 249 -18.36 -23.14 -4.50
N SER A 250 -18.53 -24.00 -5.53
CA SER A 250 -19.22 -23.59 -6.77
C SER A 250 -20.68 -23.26 -6.48
N SER A 251 -21.12 -22.09 -6.94
CA SER A 251 -22.53 -21.68 -6.89
C SER A 251 -23.20 -21.79 -8.26
N GLY A 252 -22.55 -22.44 -9.23
CA GLY A 252 -22.96 -22.45 -10.63
C GLY A 252 -22.66 -21.13 -11.34
N LEU A 253 -23.11 -21.03 -12.58
CA LEU A 253 -22.99 -19.80 -13.37
C LEU A 253 -23.89 -18.72 -12.82
N GLU A 254 -23.38 -17.48 -12.77
CA GLU A 254 -24.20 -16.30 -12.46
C GLU A 254 -25.09 -16.00 -13.68
N ASP A 255 -26.40 -15.98 -13.48
CA ASP A 255 -27.41 -15.78 -14.51
C ASP A 255 -27.91 -14.31 -14.59
N ASN A 256 -27.58 -13.50 -13.59
CA ASN A 256 -27.92 -12.07 -13.60
C ASN A 256 -26.76 -11.23 -14.14
N PRO A 257 -26.88 -10.62 -15.34
CA PRO A 257 -25.81 -9.84 -15.95
C PRO A 257 -25.40 -8.62 -15.11
N GLU A 258 -26.26 -8.11 -14.21
CA GLU A 258 -25.93 -6.99 -13.33
C GLU A 258 -24.87 -7.35 -12.29
N ASN A 259 -24.71 -8.63 -11.98
CA ASN A 259 -23.68 -9.13 -11.05
C ASN A 259 -22.33 -9.36 -11.76
N ILE A 260 -22.31 -9.39 -13.10
CA ILE A 260 -21.08 -9.57 -13.92
C ILE A 260 -20.55 -8.19 -14.37
N ASN A 261 -20.46 -7.24 -13.47
CA ASN A 261 -20.17 -5.83 -13.74
C ASN A 261 -18.69 -5.42 -13.47
N SER A 262 -17.83 -6.34 -13.12
CA SER A 262 -16.42 -6.10 -12.81
C SER A 262 -15.50 -7.09 -13.53
N VAL A 263 -14.22 -6.71 -13.72
CA VAL A 263 -13.21 -7.63 -14.30
C VAL A 263 -13.12 -8.92 -13.48
N LEU A 264 -13.20 -8.81 -12.16
CA LEU A 264 -13.10 -9.96 -11.27
C LEU A 264 -14.32 -10.89 -11.36
N SER A 265 -15.55 -10.35 -11.45
CA SER A 265 -16.76 -11.15 -11.66
C SER A 265 -16.78 -11.81 -13.03
N GLN A 266 -16.20 -11.16 -14.07
CA GLN A 266 -16.00 -11.80 -15.38
C GLN A 266 -14.99 -12.94 -15.32
N VAL A 267 -13.86 -12.76 -14.62
CA VAL A 267 -12.86 -13.83 -14.41
C VAL A 267 -13.48 -15.01 -13.67
N GLN A 268 -14.32 -14.75 -12.66
CA GLN A 268 -15.05 -15.79 -11.94
C GLN A 268 -16.00 -16.54 -12.87
N GLN A 269 -16.80 -15.83 -13.66
CA GLN A 269 -17.72 -16.46 -14.62
C GLN A 269 -16.97 -17.32 -15.64
N LEU A 270 -15.84 -16.81 -16.19
CA LEU A 270 -15.00 -17.59 -17.12
C LEU A 270 -14.42 -18.85 -16.45
N LYS A 271 -14.01 -18.74 -15.18
CA LYS A 271 -13.54 -19.90 -14.41
C LYS A 271 -14.65 -20.95 -14.28
N GLU A 272 -15.85 -20.56 -13.84
CA GLU A 272 -16.98 -21.49 -13.73
C GLU A 272 -17.29 -22.15 -15.09
N ILE A 273 -17.31 -21.40 -16.20
CA ILE A 273 -17.51 -21.94 -17.56
C ILE A 273 -16.45 -22.99 -17.92
N LEU A 274 -15.19 -22.72 -17.55
CA LEU A 274 -14.08 -23.65 -17.91
C LEU A 274 -14.09 -24.92 -17.07
N THR A 275 -14.50 -24.85 -15.81
CA THR A 275 -14.43 -25.97 -14.83
C THR A 275 -15.74 -26.75 -14.73
N ASP A 276 -16.85 -26.22 -15.25
CA ASP A 276 -18.18 -26.86 -15.16
C ASP A 276 -18.27 -28.20 -15.93
N LYS A 277 -17.43 -28.35 -16.95
CA LYS A 277 -17.47 -29.58 -17.82
C LYS A 277 -17.12 -30.86 -17.07
N ASP A 278 -16.22 -30.77 -16.10
CA ASP A 278 -15.69 -31.95 -15.39
C ASP A 278 -16.33 -32.10 -13.99
N PHE A 279 -17.14 -31.10 -13.59
CA PHE A 279 -17.72 -31.07 -12.24
C PHE A 279 -18.61 -32.30 -11.93
N ASP A 280 -19.48 -32.67 -12.86
CA ASP A 280 -20.36 -33.82 -12.70
C ASP A 280 -19.61 -35.17 -12.62
N GLU A 281 -18.44 -35.26 -13.25
CA GLU A 281 -17.57 -36.42 -13.22
C GLU A 281 -16.88 -36.53 -11.86
N TYR A 282 -16.28 -35.44 -11.38
CA TYR A 282 -15.60 -35.43 -10.09
C TYR A 282 -16.54 -35.52 -8.89
N HIS A 283 -17.75 -34.97 -9.01
CA HIS A 283 -18.81 -35.16 -8.00
C HIS A 283 -19.16 -36.63 -7.75
N LYS A 284 -19.19 -37.43 -8.81
CA LYS A 284 -19.49 -38.88 -8.70
C LYS A 284 -18.41 -39.70 -7.97
N LEU A 285 -17.19 -39.13 -7.84
CA LEU A 285 -16.11 -39.72 -7.07
C LEU A 285 -16.26 -39.54 -5.56
N CYS A 286 -17.16 -38.64 -5.11
CA CYS A 286 -17.37 -38.34 -3.71
C CYS A 286 -18.43 -39.22 -3.09
N ASP A 287 -18.12 -39.83 -1.95
CA ASP A 287 -19.06 -40.60 -1.17
C ASP A 287 -19.96 -39.69 -0.33
N ILE A 288 -19.39 -38.60 0.22
CA ILE A 288 -20.12 -37.46 0.81
C ILE A 288 -19.80 -36.23 0.02
N PHE A 289 -20.79 -35.61 -0.56
CA PHE A 289 -20.65 -34.32 -1.25
C PHE A 289 -21.39 -33.22 -0.50
N ILE A 290 -20.67 -32.11 -0.22
CA ILE A 290 -21.16 -30.98 0.56
C ILE A 290 -21.07 -29.71 -0.29
N SER A 291 -22.20 -29.03 -0.45
CA SER A 291 -22.30 -27.74 -1.18
C SER A 291 -23.04 -26.74 -0.33
N PRO A 292 -22.33 -25.84 0.36
CA PRO A 292 -22.96 -24.79 1.18
C PRO A 292 -23.74 -23.77 0.34
N ASP A 293 -24.78 -23.14 0.92
CA ASP A 293 -25.46 -22.00 0.31
C ASP A 293 -24.65 -20.71 0.53
N LEU A 294 -24.03 -20.22 -0.54
CA LEU A 294 -23.13 -19.08 -0.54
C LEU A 294 -23.70 -17.85 -1.27
N LYS A 295 -25.00 -17.82 -1.48
CA LYS A 295 -25.68 -16.72 -2.18
C LYS A 295 -25.48 -15.37 -1.49
N GLY A 296 -25.18 -14.36 -2.31
CA GLY A 296 -24.97 -12.98 -1.85
C GLY A 296 -23.61 -12.71 -1.23
N VAL A 297 -22.66 -13.68 -1.23
CA VAL A 297 -21.29 -13.45 -0.78
C VAL A 297 -20.35 -13.44 -1.99
N GLY A 298 -19.60 -12.35 -2.13
CA GLY A 298 -18.61 -12.17 -3.20
C GLY A 298 -17.29 -12.88 -2.91
N MET A 299 -16.49 -13.09 -3.96
CA MET A 299 -15.16 -13.74 -3.87
C MET A 299 -14.16 -13.01 -2.96
N LEU A 300 -14.30 -11.68 -2.79
CA LEU A 300 -13.44 -10.84 -1.94
C LEU A 300 -14.16 -10.29 -0.70
N SER A 301 -15.29 -10.86 -0.29
CA SER A 301 -16.05 -10.45 0.90
C SER A 301 -15.45 -11.06 2.17
N PHE A 302 -14.30 -10.55 2.60
CA PHE A 302 -13.60 -10.98 3.82
C PHE A 302 -14.00 -10.16 5.07
N ASP A 303 -15.14 -9.50 5.07
CA ASP A 303 -15.67 -8.84 6.28
C ASP A 303 -16.20 -9.87 7.30
N ALA A 304 -16.21 -9.51 8.57
CA ALA A 304 -16.55 -10.42 9.66
C ALA A 304 -17.96 -11.02 9.52
N GLU A 305 -18.92 -10.25 9.00
CA GLU A 305 -20.29 -10.73 8.77
C GLU A 305 -20.34 -11.81 7.69
N SER A 306 -19.65 -11.54 6.56
CA SER A 306 -19.55 -12.49 5.44
C SER A 306 -18.84 -13.78 5.85
N ILE A 307 -17.71 -13.69 6.59
CA ILE A 307 -16.96 -14.84 7.09
C ILE A 307 -17.86 -15.69 8.01
N HIS A 308 -18.52 -15.08 8.98
CA HIS A 308 -19.39 -15.79 9.91
C HIS A 308 -20.55 -16.48 9.16
N LYS A 309 -21.19 -15.78 8.22
CA LYS A 309 -22.29 -16.33 7.42
C LYS A 309 -21.87 -17.58 6.64
N VAL A 310 -20.74 -17.52 5.91
CA VAL A 310 -20.29 -18.66 5.09
C VAL A 310 -19.79 -19.82 5.93
N THR A 311 -19.13 -19.57 7.05
CA THR A 311 -18.69 -20.62 7.99
C THR A 311 -19.89 -21.37 8.58
N GLN A 312 -20.93 -20.65 9.00
CA GLN A 312 -22.16 -21.23 9.50
C GLN A 312 -22.85 -22.07 8.42
N SER A 313 -22.95 -21.54 7.16
CA SER A 313 -23.51 -22.30 6.04
C SER A 313 -22.72 -23.58 5.73
N GLY A 314 -21.38 -23.54 5.88
CA GLY A 314 -20.53 -24.73 5.74
C GLY A 314 -20.87 -25.82 6.76
N TYR A 315 -21.00 -25.41 8.02
CA TYR A 315 -21.38 -26.31 9.11
C TYR A 315 -22.78 -26.91 8.88
N GLU A 316 -23.78 -26.12 8.54
CA GLU A 316 -25.15 -26.58 8.28
C GLU A 316 -25.24 -27.53 7.07
N ALA A 317 -24.46 -27.22 6.01
CA ALA A 317 -24.39 -28.11 4.85
C ALA A 317 -23.77 -29.48 5.19
N ALA A 318 -22.76 -29.53 6.05
CA ALA A 318 -22.20 -30.78 6.55
C ALA A 318 -23.19 -31.53 7.45
N ALA A 319 -23.85 -30.82 8.36
CA ALA A 319 -24.87 -31.37 9.24
C ALA A 319 -26.04 -31.99 8.46
N SER A 320 -26.40 -31.46 7.31
CA SER A 320 -27.43 -32.01 6.44
C SER A 320 -27.09 -33.42 5.93
N GLN A 321 -25.84 -33.85 5.97
CA GLN A 321 -25.35 -35.18 5.57
C GLN A 321 -25.10 -36.10 6.80
N GLU A 322 -25.66 -35.79 7.95
CA GLU A 322 -25.44 -36.47 9.23
C GLU A 322 -25.52 -38.00 9.12
N GLU A 323 -26.51 -38.54 8.40
CA GLU A 323 -26.71 -39.98 8.24
C GLU A 323 -25.53 -40.65 7.51
N LYS A 324 -24.97 -39.99 6.48
CA LYS A 324 -23.78 -40.54 5.80
C LYS A 324 -22.54 -40.46 6.69
N PHE A 325 -22.39 -39.43 7.48
CA PHE A 325 -21.30 -39.31 8.46
C PHE A 325 -21.40 -40.40 9.55
N LYS A 326 -22.62 -40.71 10.04
CA LYS A 326 -22.84 -41.78 10.98
C LYS A 326 -22.48 -43.17 10.37
N GLN A 327 -22.87 -43.41 9.14
CA GLN A 327 -22.51 -44.62 8.42
C GLN A 327 -21.00 -44.76 8.22
N LEU A 328 -20.31 -43.67 7.83
CA LEU A 328 -18.86 -43.66 7.69
C LEU A 328 -18.18 -43.93 9.02
N LYS A 329 -18.64 -43.31 10.12
CA LYS A 329 -18.10 -43.51 11.48
C LYS A 329 -18.27 -44.96 11.92
N ALA A 330 -19.46 -45.53 11.74
CA ALA A 330 -19.73 -46.94 12.09
C ALA A 330 -18.83 -47.87 11.27
N MET A 331 -18.64 -47.63 9.99
CA MET A 331 -17.73 -48.38 9.14
C MET A 331 -16.29 -48.33 9.65
N ILE A 332 -15.76 -47.12 9.96
CA ILE A 332 -14.39 -46.94 10.48
C ILE A 332 -14.23 -47.67 11.82
N GLN A 333 -15.20 -47.53 12.73
CA GLN A 333 -15.15 -48.13 14.06
C GLN A 333 -15.23 -49.67 14.04
N SER A 334 -15.65 -50.30 12.92
CA SER A 334 -15.65 -51.76 12.76
C SER A 334 -14.24 -52.34 12.62
N PHE A 335 -13.17 -51.54 12.52
CA PHE A 335 -11.79 -51.97 12.42
C PHE A 335 -11.05 -51.80 13.75
N PRO A 336 -10.17 -52.74 14.17
CA PRO A 336 -9.54 -52.76 15.51
C PRO A 336 -8.62 -51.58 15.78
N ASP A 337 -7.96 -51.02 14.75
CA ASP A 337 -6.95 -49.94 14.85
C ASP A 337 -7.52 -48.56 14.37
N SER A 338 -8.83 -48.33 14.62
CA SER A 338 -9.58 -47.28 13.95
C SER A 338 -9.26 -45.83 14.38
N LEU A 339 -8.47 -45.57 15.43
CA LEU A 339 -8.39 -44.23 16.05
C LEU A 339 -6.97 -43.71 16.34
N GLU A 340 -5.90 -44.33 15.85
CA GLU A 340 -4.57 -43.70 15.96
C GLU A 340 -4.43 -42.54 14.96
N CYS A 341 -4.68 -41.34 15.42
CA CYS A 341 -4.10 -40.15 14.79
C CYS A 341 -2.57 -40.21 14.98
N LYS A 342 -1.79 -40.00 13.93
CA LYS A 342 -0.36 -39.80 14.09
C LYS A 342 -0.18 -38.55 14.96
N ASP A 343 0.50 -38.71 16.11
CA ASP A 343 1.06 -37.59 16.86
C ASP A 343 2.19 -36.98 16.01
N ALA A 344 1.81 -36.13 15.08
CA ALA A 344 2.78 -35.37 14.30
C ALA A 344 2.86 -33.95 14.88
N ASP A 345 4.07 -33.41 14.90
CA ASP A 345 4.33 -32.06 15.43
C ASP A 345 3.53 -31.05 14.65
N LYS A 346 2.61 -30.37 15.33
CA LYS A 346 1.91 -29.21 14.77
C LYS A 346 2.89 -28.11 14.37
N ALA A 347 2.63 -27.41 13.26
CA ALA A 347 3.39 -26.24 12.88
C ALA A 347 3.30 -25.14 13.97
N LEU A 348 4.41 -24.44 14.20
CA LEU A 348 4.41 -23.29 15.11
C LEU A 348 3.74 -22.09 14.44
N ASN A 349 2.93 -21.38 15.21
CA ASN A 349 2.21 -20.17 14.82
C ASN A 349 2.81 -18.94 15.50
N ILE A 350 3.68 -18.19 14.82
CA ILE A 350 4.29 -16.98 15.40
C ILE A 350 3.37 -15.74 15.43
N LEU A 351 2.08 -15.88 15.06
CA LEU A 351 1.08 -14.86 15.42
C LEU A 351 0.81 -14.84 16.92
N GLU A 352 0.93 -16.00 17.58
CA GLU A 352 0.64 -16.21 19.01
C GLU A 352 1.89 -16.56 19.80
N ASP A 353 2.84 -17.26 19.17
CA ASP A 353 4.06 -17.78 19.78
C ASP A 353 5.27 -16.91 19.46
N GLU A 354 6.31 -17.05 20.29
CA GLU A 354 7.63 -16.48 20.06
C GLU A 354 8.64 -17.57 19.68
N VAL A 355 9.55 -17.25 18.76
CA VAL A 355 10.65 -18.11 18.35
C VAL A 355 12.00 -17.46 18.63
N THR A 356 12.99 -18.25 19.02
CA THR A 356 14.36 -17.78 19.24
C THR A 356 15.15 -17.79 17.93
N ILE A 357 15.82 -16.68 17.63
CA ILE A 357 16.58 -16.51 16.38
C ILE A 357 18.04 -16.86 16.60
N SER A 358 18.56 -17.88 15.89
CA SER A 358 19.97 -18.24 15.86
C SER A 358 20.80 -17.33 14.96
N GLY A 359 20.25 -16.93 13.82
CA GLY A 359 20.94 -16.12 12.81
C GLY A 359 19.99 -15.38 11.89
N ILE A 360 20.54 -14.43 11.13
CA ILE A 360 19.77 -13.66 10.14
C ILE A 360 20.54 -13.62 8.82
N GLU A 361 19.85 -13.91 7.72
CA GLU A 361 20.39 -13.91 6.36
C GLU A 361 19.62 -12.97 5.43
N TRP A 362 20.32 -12.31 4.49
CA TRP A 362 19.75 -11.41 3.48
C TRP A 362 20.03 -11.97 2.08
N ILE A 363 19.03 -12.56 1.43
CA ILE A 363 19.15 -13.23 0.12
C ILE A 363 18.63 -12.32 -0.98
N GLY A 364 19.37 -12.17 -2.08
CA GLY A 364 19.01 -11.30 -3.21
C GLY A 364 19.51 -9.86 -3.07
N VAL A 365 20.41 -9.60 -2.11
CA VAL A 365 21.08 -8.32 -1.95
C VAL A 365 22.48 -8.41 -2.52
N ASN A 366 22.70 -7.86 -3.72
CA ASN A 366 23.96 -7.97 -4.45
C ASN A 366 25.00 -6.89 -4.09
N ASN A 367 24.66 -5.97 -3.17
CA ASN A 367 25.53 -4.85 -2.80
C ASN A 367 25.91 -4.91 -1.33
N ARG A 368 27.21 -5.06 -1.05
CA ARG A 368 27.77 -5.14 0.32
C ARG A 368 27.44 -3.93 1.21
N TYR A 369 27.33 -2.74 0.64
CA TYR A 369 26.98 -1.53 1.41
C TYR A 369 25.51 -1.53 1.79
N ILE A 370 24.64 -2.00 0.90
CA ILE A 370 23.20 -2.15 1.16
C ILE A 370 22.99 -3.22 2.23
N GLU A 371 23.62 -4.37 2.11
CA GLU A 371 23.55 -5.43 3.13
C GLU A 371 24.01 -4.92 4.51
N LYS A 372 25.15 -4.20 4.57
CA LYS A 372 25.63 -3.60 5.82
C LYS A 372 24.63 -2.61 6.41
N TRP A 373 23.99 -1.80 5.57
CA TRP A 373 22.93 -0.86 6.01
C TRP A 373 21.72 -1.63 6.55
N MET A 374 21.25 -2.67 5.86
CA MET A 374 20.14 -3.52 6.30
C MET A 374 20.43 -4.17 7.64
N ARG A 375 21.61 -4.73 7.79
CA ARG A 375 22.09 -5.33 9.02
C ARG A 375 22.11 -4.33 10.19
N ASN A 376 22.56 -3.10 9.95
CA ASN A 376 22.57 -2.04 10.97
C ASN A 376 21.18 -1.52 11.33
N LYS A 377 20.23 -1.58 10.41
CA LYS A 377 18.84 -1.12 10.62
C LYS A 377 17.93 -2.22 11.14
N CYS A 378 18.31 -3.47 11.05
CA CYS A 378 17.59 -4.60 11.58
C CYS A 378 17.52 -4.51 13.12
N THR A 379 16.31 -4.48 13.66
CA THR A 379 16.09 -4.44 15.12
C THR A 379 16.25 -5.82 15.75
N ILE A 380 16.07 -6.89 14.96
CA ILE A 380 16.18 -8.27 15.41
C ILE A 380 17.66 -8.68 15.52
N LYS A 381 18.00 -9.41 16.58
CA LYS A 381 19.37 -9.90 16.83
C LYS A 381 19.36 -11.40 17.15
N SER A 382 20.49 -12.05 16.87
CA SER A 382 20.72 -13.44 17.29
C SER A 382 20.58 -13.59 18.82
N GLY A 383 19.92 -14.65 19.27
CA GLY A 383 19.58 -14.93 20.66
C GLY A 383 18.28 -14.24 21.14
N GLN A 384 17.62 -13.44 20.32
CA GLN A 384 16.37 -12.77 20.68
C GLN A 384 15.18 -13.68 20.40
N LYS A 385 14.19 -13.65 21.30
CA LYS A 385 12.82 -14.16 21.06
C LYS A 385 12.04 -13.10 20.29
N ILE A 386 11.36 -13.50 19.23
CA ILE A 386 10.59 -12.63 18.37
C ILE A 386 9.26 -13.27 17.99
N ASN A 387 8.30 -12.42 17.67
CA ASN A 387 7.03 -12.79 17.08
C ASN A 387 6.88 -12.22 15.66
N LYS A 388 5.70 -12.37 15.07
CA LYS A 388 5.40 -11.87 13.73
C LYS A 388 5.51 -10.34 13.62
N ASP A 389 5.10 -9.59 14.65
CA ASP A 389 5.09 -8.13 14.61
C ASP A 389 6.51 -7.56 14.52
N ASP A 390 7.47 -8.18 15.22
CA ASP A 390 8.90 -7.81 15.13
C ASP A 390 9.44 -8.01 13.71
N ILE A 391 9.08 -9.12 13.07
CA ILE A 391 9.49 -9.40 11.68
C ILE A 391 8.82 -8.43 10.71
N ASP A 392 7.50 -8.19 10.87
CA ASP A 392 6.73 -7.28 10.01
C ASP A 392 7.25 -5.83 10.09
N GLU A 393 7.78 -5.42 11.23
CA GLU A 393 8.43 -4.11 11.35
C GLU A 393 9.69 -4.03 10.49
N VAL A 394 10.53 -5.05 10.52
CA VAL A 394 11.75 -5.13 9.71
C VAL A 394 11.43 -5.27 8.22
N VAL A 395 10.49 -6.14 7.84
CA VAL A 395 9.99 -6.26 6.46
C VAL A 395 9.48 -4.91 5.94
N SER A 396 8.68 -4.22 6.75
CA SER A 396 8.14 -2.90 6.42
C SER A 396 9.23 -1.83 6.29
N LEU A 397 10.30 -1.93 7.08
CA LEU A 397 11.47 -1.05 6.97
C LEU A 397 12.13 -1.20 5.59
N TYR A 398 12.40 -2.43 5.17
CA TYR A 398 13.09 -2.69 3.91
C TYR A 398 12.20 -2.37 2.69
N TYR A 399 10.95 -2.81 2.72
CA TYR A 399 9.99 -2.50 1.67
C TYR A 399 9.69 -0.99 1.57
N GLY A 400 9.69 -0.31 2.71
CA GLY A 400 9.45 1.14 2.83
C GLY A 400 10.50 2.02 2.13
N THR A 401 11.68 1.49 1.80
CA THR A 401 12.68 2.20 0.98
C THR A 401 12.17 2.49 -0.43
N GLY A 402 11.31 1.62 -0.97
CA GLY A 402 10.76 1.71 -2.32
C GLY A 402 11.65 1.07 -3.40
N ASP A 403 12.80 0.48 -3.03
CA ASP A 403 13.77 -0.10 -3.96
C ASP A 403 13.48 -1.58 -4.27
N TYR A 404 12.60 -2.20 -3.47
CA TYR A 404 12.21 -3.61 -3.62
C TYR A 404 10.75 -3.73 -4.05
N SER A 405 10.50 -4.61 -4.99
CA SER A 405 9.15 -5.03 -5.40
C SER A 405 8.56 -6.09 -4.46
N SER A 406 9.46 -6.88 -3.84
CA SER A 406 9.09 -7.94 -2.90
C SER A 406 10.09 -8.01 -1.75
N VAL A 407 9.57 -8.19 -0.53
CA VAL A 407 10.34 -8.50 0.69
C VAL A 407 9.57 -9.59 1.44
N THR A 408 10.07 -10.81 1.35
CA THR A 408 9.50 -11.96 2.07
C THR A 408 10.51 -12.52 3.06
N TYR A 409 10.05 -13.35 3.97
CA TYR A 409 10.92 -14.02 4.93
C TYR A 409 10.54 -15.48 5.11
N THR A 410 11.50 -16.28 5.58
CA THR A 410 11.29 -17.67 6.00
C THR A 410 12.08 -17.93 7.29
N LEU A 411 11.57 -18.85 8.10
CA LEU A 411 12.18 -19.30 9.35
C LEU A 411 12.64 -20.74 9.18
N HIS A 412 13.94 -20.96 9.12
CA HIS A 412 14.54 -22.28 8.96
C HIS A 412 15.04 -22.78 10.31
N ARG A 413 14.67 -24.02 10.68
CA ARG A 413 15.12 -24.64 11.91
C ARG A 413 16.66 -24.75 11.91
N ASP A 414 17.30 -24.35 12.99
CA ASP A 414 18.75 -24.50 13.11
C ASP A 414 19.12 -26.00 13.19
N PRO A 415 20.04 -26.49 12.36
CA PRO A 415 20.35 -27.91 12.32
C PRO A 415 21.06 -28.44 13.60
N ILE A 416 21.63 -27.53 14.41
CA ILE A 416 22.36 -27.87 15.65
C ILE A 416 21.47 -27.59 16.87
N ARG A 417 20.73 -26.48 16.85
CA ARG A 417 19.87 -26.01 17.93
C ARG A 417 18.42 -26.08 17.47
N THR A 418 17.78 -27.22 17.66
CA THR A 418 16.47 -27.54 17.11
C THR A 418 15.35 -26.60 17.57
N ASP A 419 15.53 -25.84 18.65
CA ASP A 419 14.57 -24.89 19.22
C ASP A 419 14.86 -23.45 18.75
N GLU A 420 15.88 -23.24 17.92
CA GLU A 420 16.23 -21.94 17.36
C GLU A 420 16.02 -21.93 15.84
N TYR A 421 15.82 -20.73 15.29
CA TYR A 421 15.53 -20.55 13.87
C TYR A 421 16.45 -19.52 13.24
N THR A 422 16.89 -19.77 12.00
CA THR A 422 17.53 -18.78 11.13
C THR A 422 16.48 -18.04 10.34
N LEU A 423 16.38 -16.72 10.55
CA LEU A 423 15.49 -15.83 9.80
C LEU A 423 16.14 -15.42 8.48
N ARG A 424 15.55 -15.81 7.35
CA ARG A 424 16.01 -15.45 6.01
C ARG A 424 15.09 -14.45 5.38
N PHE A 425 15.58 -13.23 5.11
CA PHE A 425 14.89 -12.26 4.27
C PHE A 425 15.26 -12.48 2.80
N LYS A 426 14.26 -12.53 1.93
CA LYS A 426 14.43 -12.64 0.49
C LYS A 426 13.92 -11.37 -0.19
N PHE A 427 14.75 -10.81 -1.07
CA PHE A 427 14.49 -9.54 -1.76
C PHE A 427 14.38 -9.76 -3.25
N ALA A 428 13.32 -9.20 -3.85
CA ALA A 428 13.24 -9.00 -5.29
C ALA A 428 13.33 -7.51 -5.57
N GLU A 429 14.25 -7.16 -6.44
CA GLU A 429 14.48 -5.77 -6.77
C GLU A 429 13.37 -5.21 -7.67
N LYS A 430 13.01 -3.94 -7.49
CA LYS A 430 12.07 -3.22 -8.36
C LYS A 430 12.82 -2.66 -9.59
N PRO A 431 12.21 -2.55 -10.78
CA PRO A 431 12.81 -1.80 -11.88
C PRO A 431 13.25 -0.40 -11.43
N PRO A 432 14.47 0.05 -11.84
CA PRO A 432 15.05 1.28 -11.26
C PRO A 432 14.39 2.55 -11.74
N HIS A 433 13.75 2.53 -12.91
CA HIS A 433 13.11 3.70 -13.51
C HIS A 433 11.60 3.64 -13.34
N ASN A 434 10.96 4.81 -13.38
CA ASN A 434 9.51 4.89 -13.36
C ASN A 434 8.99 6.03 -14.25
N PHE A 435 7.83 5.80 -14.83
CA PHE A 435 7.01 6.82 -15.47
C PHE A 435 5.71 6.96 -14.68
N GLY A 436 5.32 8.19 -14.38
CA GLY A 436 4.09 8.49 -13.63
C GLY A 436 3.21 9.48 -14.37
N ALA A 437 1.91 9.34 -14.22
CA ALA A 437 0.93 10.29 -14.72
C ALA A 437 -0.15 10.57 -13.66
N GLY A 438 -0.62 11.80 -13.64
CA GLY A 438 -1.73 12.24 -12.81
C GLY A 438 -2.63 13.20 -13.58
N VAL A 439 -3.91 13.21 -13.22
CA VAL A 439 -4.90 14.14 -13.78
C VAL A 439 -5.68 14.78 -12.65
N ARG A 440 -5.92 16.06 -12.75
CA ARG A 440 -6.73 16.85 -11.84
C ARG A 440 -7.62 17.80 -12.61
N PHE A 441 -8.83 17.97 -12.14
CA PHE A 441 -9.72 19.06 -12.52
C PHE A 441 -10.13 19.84 -11.30
N ASP A 442 -10.10 21.15 -11.38
CA ASP A 442 -10.71 22.01 -10.36
C ASP A 442 -11.28 23.30 -10.99
N SER A 443 -12.17 23.98 -10.25
CA SER A 443 -12.89 25.16 -10.76
C SER A 443 -12.02 26.41 -10.93
N GLN A 444 -10.71 26.33 -10.61
CA GLN A 444 -9.79 27.48 -10.72
C GLN A 444 -8.71 27.24 -11.79
N ASP A 445 -8.01 26.11 -11.76
CA ASP A 445 -6.97 25.73 -12.72
C ASP A 445 -7.50 24.87 -13.88
N MET A 446 -8.84 24.65 -13.93
CA MET A 446 -9.47 23.80 -14.94
C MET A 446 -8.80 22.40 -15.00
N LEU A 447 -8.53 21.89 -16.19
CA LEU A 447 -7.89 20.59 -16.37
C LEU A 447 -6.37 20.74 -16.29
N SER A 448 -5.77 19.92 -15.44
CA SER A 448 -4.31 19.83 -15.30
C SER A 448 -3.85 18.38 -15.41
N ALA A 449 -2.71 18.16 -16.06
CA ALA A 449 -2.05 16.86 -16.17
C ALA A 449 -0.64 16.93 -15.58
N LEU A 450 -0.28 15.91 -14.79
CA LEU A 450 1.08 15.71 -14.28
C LEU A 450 1.74 14.59 -15.06
N LEU A 451 2.96 14.82 -15.53
CA LEU A 451 3.84 13.78 -16.04
C LEU A 451 5.09 13.72 -15.16
N HIS A 452 5.54 12.50 -14.87
CA HIS A 452 6.73 12.24 -14.06
C HIS A 452 7.62 11.20 -14.73
N LEU A 453 8.91 11.47 -14.78
CA LEU A 453 9.94 10.53 -15.21
C LEU A 453 11.01 10.45 -14.12
N GLY A 454 11.17 9.27 -13.54
CA GLY A 454 12.22 8.97 -12.57
C GLY A 454 13.25 8.03 -13.17
N VAL A 455 14.53 8.42 -13.16
CA VAL A 455 15.65 7.63 -13.67
C VAL A 455 16.67 7.43 -12.55
N ASN A 456 16.95 6.18 -12.20
CA ASN A 456 17.92 5.81 -11.17
C ASN A 456 19.08 5.02 -11.81
N SER A 457 20.31 5.42 -11.54
CA SER A 457 21.49 4.66 -12.00
C SER A 457 21.84 3.51 -11.07
N ASN A 458 21.60 3.68 -9.77
CA ASN A 458 21.78 2.65 -8.76
C ASN A 458 20.89 2.99 -7.56
N ARG A 459 20.10 2.05 -7.06
CA ARG A 459 18.95 2.26 -6.19
C ARG A 459 19.21 3.07 -4.94
N MET A 460 19.86 2.48 -3.97
CA MET A 460 20.12 3.11 -2.67
C MET A 460 21.40 3.94 -2.66
N ASN A 461 22.26 3.76 -3.66
CA ASN A 461 23.59 4.35 -3.72
C ASN A 461 23.90 4.77 -5.16
N GLY A 462 23.81 6.05 -5.46
CA GLY A 462 24.09 6.55 -6.79
C GLY A 462 23.24 7.76 -7.21
N PHE A 463 23.20 7.98 -8.51
CA PHE A 463 22.45 9.08 -9.11
C PHE A 463 20.97 8.74 -9.26
N LYS A 464 20.13 9.72 -8.95
CA LYS A 464 18.71 9.73 -9.22
C LYS A 464 18.35 11.04 -9.91
N ALA A 465 17.64 10.95 -11.03
CA ALA A 465 17.07 12.11 -11.73
C ALA A 465 15.54 11.98 -11.74
N ASP A 466 14.86 13.01 -11.27
CA ASP A 466 13.41 13.10 -11.25
C ASP A 466 12.97 14.33 -12.04
N ILE A 467 12.15 14.14 -13.05
CA ILE A 467 11.58 15.22 -13.86
C ILE A 467 10.06 15.15 -13.73
N LYS A 468 9.45 16.24 -13.27
CA LYS A 468 7.99 16.37 -13.16
C LYS A 468 7.55 17.61 -13.90
N THR A 469 6.44 17.52 -14.63
CA THR A 469 5.84 18.69 -15.29
C THR A 469 4.33 18.68 -15.12
N LYS A 470 3.78 19.85 -14.79
CA LYS A 470 2.35 20.13 -14.80
C LYS A 470 2.01 20.87 -16.08
N LEU A 471 1.06 20.33 -16.82
CA LEU A 471 0.44 20.93 -18.00
C LEU A 471 -0.94 21.46 -17.61
N GLY A 472 -1.32 22.62 -18.10
CA GLY A 472 -2.57 23.31 -17.77
C GLY A 472 -2.39 24.82 -17.76
N GLU A 473 -3.23 25.57 -17.03
CA GLU A 473 -3.13 27.04 -16.99
C GLU A 473 -1.86 27.51 -16.28
N ASN A 474 -1.58 27.02 -15.08
CA ASN A 474 -0.36 27.34 -14.31
C ASN A 474 0.66 26.22 -14.51
N GLN A 475 1.51 26.35 -15.51
CA GLN A 475 2.47 25.33 -15.91
C GLN A 475 3.73 25.39 -15.03
N TRP A 476 4.27 24.23 -14.69
CA TRP A 476 5.58 24.14 -14.07
C TRP A 476 6.35 22.89 -14.50
N LEU A 477 7.68 23.02 -14.46
CA LEU A 477 8.63 21.94 -14.64
C LEU A 477 9.56 21.90 -13.42
N SER A 478 9.72 20.72 -12.83
CA SER A 478 10.69 20.47 -11.75
C SER A 478 11.62 19.34 -12.17
N ALA A 479 12.90 19.62 -12.25
CA ALA A 479 13.95 18.65 -12.50
C ALA A 479 14.88 18.59 -11.29
N ASN A 480 15.10 17.42 -10.72
CA ASN A 480 15.99 17.21 -9.58
C ASN A 480 16.99 16.11 -9.90
N ILE A 481 18.27 16.40 -9.78
CA ILE A 481 19.36 15.42 -9.86
C ILE A 481 19.93 15.30 -8.46
N SER A 482 20.01 14.07 -7.97
CA SER A 482 20.58 13.82 -6.65
C SER A 482 21.60 12.69 -6.69
N TYR A 483 22.61 12.81 -5.85
CA TYR A 483 23.58 11.75 -5.57
C TYR A 483 23.54 11.43 -4.09
N GLY A 484 23.31 10.17 -3.77
CA GLY A 484 23.18 9.72 -2.41
C GLY A 484 24.02 8.48 -2.14
N HIS A 485 24.61 8.44 -0.95
CA HIS A 485 25.22 7.25 -0.37
C HIS A 485 24.48 6.94 0.92
N LEU A 486 24.31 5.65 1.25
CA LEU A 486 23.55 5.20 2.42
C LEU A 486 23.94 5.80 3.76
N LEU A 487 25.22 6.16 3.90
CA LEU A 487 25.81 6.66 5.16
C LEU A 487 25.96 8.18 5.22
N TYR A 488 25.69 8.90 4.13
CA TYR A 488 25.94 10.34 4.03
C TYR A 488 24.68 11.08 3.60
N PRO A 489 24.57 12.40 3.89
CA PRO A 489 23.50 13.20 3.33
C PRO A 489 23.48 13.13 1.81
N ARG A 490 22.28 13.18 1.24
CA ARG A 490 22.08 13.25 -0.21
C ARG A 490 22.39 14.65 -0.71
N ILE A 491 23.22 14.74 -1.74
CA ILE A 491 23.48 15.99 -2.46
C ILE A 491 22.42 16.14 -3.55
N ASN A 492 21.80 17.29 -3.63
CA ASN A 492 20.75 17.56 -4.60
C ASN A 492 21.04 18.83 -5.36
N VAL A 493 20.71 18.82 -6.66
CA VAL A 493 20.62 20.01 -7.50
C VAL A 493 19.25 19.96 -8.16
N SER A 494 18.45 21.00 -7.93
CA SER A 494 17.11 21.08 -8.52
C SER A 494 16.96 22.36 -9.34
N TYR A 495 16.24 22.22 -10.44
CA TYR A 495 15.79 23.33 -11.26
C TYR A 495 14.24 23.29 -11.31
N ASN A 496 13.63 24.41 -10.99
CA ASN A 496 12.19 24.60 -11.05
C ASN A 496 11.87 25.77 -11.97
N PHE A 497 11.07 25.52 -12.97
CA PHE A 497 10.50 26.50 -13.87
C PHE A 497 9.01 26.63 -13.62
N ARG A 498 8.49 27.85 -13.61
CA ARG A 498 7.06 28.12 -13.48
C ARG A 498 6.63 29.25 -14.43
N ASN A 499 5.54 29.01 -15.15
CA ASN A 499 4.82 30.01 -15.93
C ASN A 499 3.43 30.14 -15.30
N SER A 500 3.20 31.22 -14.58
CA SER A 500 1.98 31.40 -13.79
C SER A 500 1.35 32.76 -14.06
N GLU A 501 0.02 32.77 -14.02
CA GLU A 501 -0.78 33.98 -14.01
C GLU A 501 -1.58 34.00 -12.70
N LEU A 502 -1.48 35.12 -11.97
CA LEU A 502 -2.09 35.29 -10.67
C LEU A 502 -2.97 36.51 -10.64
N ASP A 503 -4.20 36.36 -10.19
CA ASP A 503 -5.12 37.43 -9.89
C ASP A 503 -5.22 37.64 -8.39
N ALA A 504 -4.84 38.81 -7.88
CA ALA A 504 -5.01 39.14 -6.49
C ALA A 504 -6.23 40.03 -6.29
N TYR A 505 -6.96 39.79 -5.23
CA TYR A 505 -8.21 40.43 -4.92
C TYR A 505 -8.19 41.07 -3.54
N ASP A 506 -8.87 42.19 -3.41
CA ASP A 506 -9.23 42.84 -2.17
C ASP A 506 -10.75 43.01 -2.14
N MET A 507 -11.43 42.53 -1.11
CA MET A 507 -12.89 42.62 -0.95
C MET A 507 -13.68 42.36 -2.25
N ASP A 508 -13.33 41.31 -2.97
CA ASP A 508 -13.89 40.93 -4.28
C ASP A 508 -13.53 41.80 -5.48
N ALA A 509 -12.77 42.88 -5.30
CA ALA A 509 -12.22 43.70 -6.38
C ALA A 509 -10.89 43.11 -6.86
N LEU A 510 -10.69 42.96 -8.16
CA LEU A 510 -9.39 42.61 -8.72
C LEU A 510 -8.44 43.82 -8.53
N VAL A 511 -7.38 43.66 -7.76
CA VAL A 511 -6.40 44.74 -7.50
C VAL A 511 -5.10 44.56 -8.27
N MET A 512 -4.75 43.29 -8.61
CA MET A 512 -3.55 43.05 -9.40
C MET A 512 -3.78 41.80 -10.27
N ASN A 513 -3.32 41.88 -11.53
CA ASN A 513 -3.10 40.71 -12.38
C ASN A 513 -1.62 40.65 -12.72
N THR A 514 -0.98 39.54 -12.45
CA THR A 514 0.45 39.34 -12.77
C THR A 514 0.66 38.04 -13.52
N LYS A 515 1.43 38.15 -14.61
CA LYS A 515 1.93 36.99 -15.34
C LYS A 515 3.44 37.01 -15.33
N PHE A 516 4.06 35.88 -14.91
CA PHE A 516 5.51 35.82 -14.75
C PHE A 516 6.09 34.46 -15.07
N LEU A 517 7.36 34.47 -15.47
CA LEU A 517 8.22 33.31 -15.52
C LEU A 517 9.14 33.30 -14.29
N GLN A 518 9.21 32.19 -13.63
CA GLN A 518 10.09 31.98 -12.47
C GLN A 518 11.05 30.83 -12.78
N HIS A 519 12.34 31.07 -12.60
CA HIS A 519 13.40 30.09 -12.66
C HIS A 519 14.07 30.01 -11.29
N LYS A 520 14.04 28.84 -10.65
CA LYS A 520 14.62 28.63 -9.33
C LYS A 520 15.60 27.46 -9.38
N ILE A 521 16.85 27.71 -9.04
CA ILE A 521 17.91 26.71 -8.95
C ILE A 521 18.27 26.55 -7.47
N ARG A 522 18.33 25.30 -6.99
CA ARG A 522 18.74 24.97 -5.62
C ARG A 522 19.87 23.93 -5.63
N ALA A 523 20.90 24.15 -4.83
CA ALA A 523 21.93 23.19 -4.51
C ALA A 523 21.93 22.95 -2.99
N TYR A 524 21.64 21.72 -2.54
CA TYR A 524 21.39 21.48 -1.13
C TYR A 524 21.71 20.05 -0.69
N LEU A 525 21.90 19.89 0.60
CA LEU A 525 21.98 18.61 1.28
C LEU A 525 20.62 18.25 1.88
N SER A 526 20.28 16.97 1.83
CA SER A 526 19.07 16.45 2.47
C SER A 526 19.35 15.13 3.20
N GLU A 527 18.42 14.73 4.05
CA GLU A 527 18.45 13.44 4.71
C GLU A 527 18.30 12.29 3.71
N ASN A 528 18.54 11.07 4.19
CA ASN A 528 18.41 9.85 3.39
C ASN A 528 17.60 8.78 4.16
N TYR A 529 16.54 8.28 3.53
CA TYR A 529 15.70 7.15 4.00
C TYR A 529 15.06 7.29 5.41
N LEU A 530 14.82 8.51 5.90
CA LEU A 530 14.03 8.70 7.10
C LEU A 530 12.53 8.51 6.80
N ARG A 531 11.78 8.01 7.79
CA ARG A 531 10.35 7.67 7.62
C ARG A 531 9.43 8.84 7.94
N THR A 532 9.69 9.49 9.06
CA THR A 532 8.77 10.47 9.66
C THR A 532 9.19 11.90 9.41
N ILE A 533 10.48 12.15 9.31
CA ILE A 533 11.07 13.49 9.16
C ILE A 533 11.89 13.61 7.88
N SER A 534 11.93 14.81 7.35
CA SER A 534 12.80 15.22 6.26
C SER A 534 13.36 16.60 6.57
N PHE A 535 14.65 16.77 6.44
CA PHE A 535 15.32 18.05 6.63
C PHE A 535 16.43 18.24 5.62
N GLY A 536 16.73 19.48 5.36
CA GLY A 536 17.81 19.84 4.44
C GLY A 536 18.02 21.32 4.39
N GLY A 537 19.04 21.72 3.66
CA GLY A 537 19.37 23.12 3.47
C GLY A 537 20.51 23.32 2.49
N GLY A 538 20.62 24.51 1.98
CA GLY A 538 21.60 24.88 0.99
C GLY A 538 21.39 26.28 0.42
N PHE A 539 21.78 26.42 -0.82
CA PHE A 539 21.73 27.70 -1.54
C PHE A 539 20.66 27.66 -2.62
N GLU A 540 20.05 28.84 -2.88
CA GLU A 540 19.11 29.01 -3.97
C GLU A 540 19.40 30.28 -4.78
N ALA A 541 19.19 30.19 -6.08
CA ALA A 541 19.14 31.34 -6.98
C ALA A 541 17.77 31.35 -7.65
N GLU A 542 17.15 32.54 -7.68
CA GLU A 542 15.82 32.71 -8.27
C GLU A 542 15.83 33.91 -9.21
N PHE A 543 15.27 33.71 -10.40
CA PHE A 543 15.11 34.71 -11.45
C PHE A 543 13.63 34.81 -11.75
N LEU A 544 13.05 36.00 -11.50
CA LEU A 544 11.67 36.28 -11.78
C LEU A 544 11.59 37.29 -12.92
N ASP A 545 10.92 36.89 -14.00
CA ASP A 545 10.73 37.66 -15.22
C ASP A 545 9.23 37.93 -15.38
N PRO A 546 8.77 39.15 -15.00
CA PRO A 546 7.39 39.55 -15.19
C PRO A 546 7.11 39.75 -16.69
N ARG A 547 6.02 39.13 -17.14
CA ARG A 547 5.52 39.28 -18.53
C ARG A 547 4.36 40.23 -18.62
N LYS A 548 3.64 40.40 -17.52
CA LYS A 548 2.55 41.33 -17.36
C LYS A 548 2.35 41.60 -15.88
N VAL A 549 2.37 42.84 -15.47
CA VAL A 549 1.98 43.25 -14.12
C VAL A 549 1.05 44.45 -14.28
N MET A 550 -0.20 44.27 -13.90
CA MET A 550 -1.22 45.32 -13.98
C MET A 550 -1.76 45.56 -12.59
N TYR A 551 -1.69 46.80 -12.15
CA TYR A 551 -2.35 47.30 -10.95
C TYR A 551 -3.61 48.06 -11.37
N LEU A 552 -4.74 47.72 -10.75
CA LEU A 552 -6.00 48.41 -10.95
C LEU A 552 -6.21 49.41 -9.83
N ASN A 553 -5.99 50.68 -10.11
CA ASN A 553 -6.20 51.79 -9.19
C ASN A 553 -7.32 52.67 -9.71
N HIS A 554 -8.48 52.60 -9.10
CA HIS A 554 -9.71 53.35 -9.37
C HIS A 554 -10.03 53.62 -10.84
N ASP A 555 -9.12 54.16 -11.66
CA ASP A 555 -9.29 54.48 -13.08
C ASP A 555 -7.99 54.37 -13.91
N THR A 556 -6.88 53.96 -13.35
CA THR A 556 -5.58 53.87 -14.03
C THR A 556 -4.97 52.47 -13.96
N VAL A 557 -4.41 52.01 -15.05
CA VAL A 557 -3.64 50.75 -15.14
C VAL A 557 -2.16 51.15 -15.13
N GLU A 558 -1.44 50.75 -14.10
CA GLU A 558 0.02 50.89 -14.04
C GLU A 558 0.66 49.54 -14.41
N GLU A 559 1.67 49.58 -15.27
CA GLU A 559 2.43 48.40 -15.69
C GLU A 559 3.86 48.46 -15.12
N ASP A 560 4.32 47.36 -14.52
CA ASP A 560 5.69 47.22 -14.02
C ASP A 560 6.29 45.90 -14.53
N TYR A 561 7.46 46.00 -15.18
CA TYR A 561 8.18 44.88 -15.78
C TYR A 561 9.59 44.69 -15.17
N THR A 562 9.84 45.16 -13.96
CA THR A 562 11.16 45.06 -13.34
C THR A 562 11.54 43.61 -13.02
N HIS A 563 12.64 43.14 -13.57
CA HIS A 563 13.19 41.81 -13.28
C HIS A 563 13.78 41.76 -11.87
N ILE A 564 13.55 40.61 -11.18
CA ILE A 564 14.13 40.36 -9.88
C ILE A 564 15.06 39.19 -9.93
N ASN A 565 16.29 39.38 -9.48
CA ASN A 565 17.27 38.34 -9.30
C ASN A 565 17.57 38.18 -7.82
N THR A 566 17.49 36.99 -7.29
CA THR A 566 17.79 36.69 -5.90
C THR A 566 18.85 35.61 -5.78
N LEU A 567 19.74 35.78 -4.82
CA LEU A 567 20.65 34.73 -4.39
C LEU A 567 20.51 34.59 -2.87
N GLY A 568 20.40 33.34 -2.39
CA GLY A 568 20.13 33.14 -1.00
C GLY A 568 20.43 31.78 -0.48
N SER A 569 20.04 31.55 0.75
CA SER A 569 20.14 30.27 1.44
C SER A 569 18.79 29.86 2.02
N PHE A 570 18.59 28.56 2.15
CA PHE A 570 17.36 28.05 2.76
C PHE A 570 17.65 26.82 3.61
N ALA A 571 16.76 26.57 4.55
CA ALA A 571 16.71 25.34 5.32
C ALA A 571 15.25 24.92 5.52
N TYR A 572 15.00 23.62 5.56
CA TYR A 572 13.66 23.11 5.81
C TYR A 572 13.67 21.93 6.80
N PHE A 573 12.57 21.81 7.51
CA PHE A 573 12.24 20.67 8.32
C PHE A 573 10.78 20.28 8.08
N HIS A 574 10.55 19.06 7.62
CA HIS A 574 9.24 18.49 7.37
C HIS A 574 9.01 17.26 8.25
N PHE A 575 7.78 17.08 8.67
CA PHE A 575 7.36 15.99 9.51
C PHE A 575 6.05 15.41 8.98
N ASP A 576 5.91 14.09 8.91
CA ASP A 576 4.72 13.40 8.43
C ASP A 576 4.63 11.98 8.98
N ASN A 577 3.68 11.74 9.92
CA ASN A 577 3.34 10.43 10.43
C ASN A 577 1.86 10.06 10.24
N LEU A 578 1.21 10.65 9.24
CA LEU A 578 -0.19 10.37 8.93
C LEU A 578 -0.39 8.89 8.57
N ASP A 579 -1.55 8.36 8.96
CA ASP A 579 -1.99 7.00 8.64
C ASP A 579 -2.37 6.82 7.15
N ARG A 580 -2.93 7.86 6.52
CA ARG A 580 -3.37 7.86 5.11
C ARG A 580 -2.94 9.14 4.39
N THR A 581 -2.85 9.07 3.06
CA THR A 581 -2.55 10.23 2.21
C THR A 581 -3.73 11.19 2.15
N CYS A 582 -4.91 10.67 1.80
CA CYS A 582 -6.16 11.41 1.79
C CYS A 582 -7.02 10.94 2.96
N PHE A 583 -7.85 11.83 3.49
CA PHE A 583 -8.76 11.53 4.60
C PHE A 583 -8.06 10.89 5.81
N ALA A 584 -6.85 11.33 6.14
CA ALA A 584 -6.12 10.86 7.30
C ALA A 584 -6.98 10.92 8.57
N SER A 585 -6.94 9.86 9.38
CA SER A 585 -7.73 9.78 10.61
C SER A 585 -6.90 10.01 11.86
N ASN A 586 -5.59 9.79 11.77
CA ASN A 586 -4.69 9.88 12.91
C ASN A 586 -3.28 10.30 12.46
N GLY A 587 -2.62 11.08 13.31
CA GLY A 587 -1.25 11.52 13.10
C GLY A 587 -1.12 13.01 12.95
N MET A 588 0.05 13.44 12.53
CA MET A 588 0.39 14.85 12.33
C MET A 588 1.25 15.00 11.08
N LYS A 589 1.13 16.10 10.39
CA LYS A 589 2.11 16.56 9.40
C LYS A 589 2.43 18.02 9.64
N GLY A 590 3.64 18.42 9.27
CA GLY A 590 4.05 19.82 9.37
C GLY A 590 5.28 20.11 8.55
N LYS A 591 5.46 21.39 8.25
CA LYS A 591 6.65 21.93 7.62
C LYS A 591 7.04 23.24 8.25
N ILE A 592 8.35 23.48 8.31
CA ILE A 592 8.94 24.77 8.66
C ILE A 592 10.04 25.01 7.62
N GLU A 593 9.98 26.12 6.94
CA GLU A 593 10.97 26.53 5.94
C GLU A 593 11.51 27.91 6.31
N PHE A 594 12.82 28.04 6.36
CA PHE A 594 13.54 29.29 6.54
C PHE A 594 14.23 29.64 5.23
N SER A 595 14.19 30.89 4.80
CA SER A 595 15.02 31.40 3.70
C SER A 595 15.55 32.80 3.99
N TRP A 596 16.73 33.06 3.46
CA TRP A 596 17.31 34.40 3.37
C TRP A 596 17.73 34.65 1.95
N LYS A 597 17.28 35.77 1.36
CA LYS A 597 17.52 36.13 -0.03
C LYS A 597 18.06 37.57 -0.12
N ASP A 598 19.14 37.74 -0.84
CA ASP A 598 19.61 39.05 -1.27
C ASP A 598 19.03 39.36 -2.66
N MET A 599 18.20 40.38 -2.75
CA MET A 599 17.43 40.73 -3.94
C MET A 599 18.05 41.91 -4.67
N LYS A 600 18.14 41.80 -6.01
CA LYS A 600 18.53 42.92 -6.90
C LYS A 600 17.40 43.11 -7.91
N PHE A 601 16.99 44.37 -8.07
CA PHE A 601 15.88 44.74 -8.97
C PHE A 601 16.37 45.13 -10.37
N SER A 602 17.64 45.56 -10.49
CA SER A 602 18.25 45.94 -11.77
C SER A 602 19.71 45.50 -11.82
N LYS A 603 20.24 45.32 -13.04
CA LYS A 603 21.68 45.07 -13.21
C LYS A 603 22.58 46.17 -12.67
N ASN A 604 22.05 47.39 -12.56
CA ASN A 604 22.78 48.59 -12.12
C ASN A 604 22.65 48.85 -10.62
N ASP A 605 21.83 48.09 -9.89
CA ASP A 605 21.70 48.24 -8.43
C ASP A 605 22.94 47.70 -7.73
N THR A 606 23.62 48.59 -7.04
CA THR A 606 24.80 48.26 -6.23
C THR A 606 24.41 47.61 -4.91
N ASP A 607 23.25 47.93 -4.38
CA ASP A 607 22.79 47.50 -3.05
C ASP A 607 21.73 46.38 -3.16
N ALA A 608 22.05 45.23 -2.64
CA ALA A 608 21.08 44.17 -2.50
C ALA A 608 20.23 44.38 -1.24
N LEU A 609 18.93 44.09 -1.37
CA LEU A 609 18.00 44.16 -0.24
C LEU A 609 17.79 42.74 0.34
N GLY A 610 18.19 42.56 1.59
CA GLY A 610 18.02 41.28 2.26
C GLY A 610 16.56 41.03 2.69
N LEU A 611 15.99 39.94 2.28
CA LEU A 611 14.68 39.42 2.68
C LEU A 611 14.81 38.07 3.36
N GLY A 612 14.45 38.01 4.63
CA GLY A 612 14.29 36.76 5.36
C GLY A 612 12.84 36.29 5.39
N SER A 613 12.60 34.99 5.34
CA SER A 613 11.27 34.45 5.55
C SER A 613 11.30 33.19 6.43
N VAL A 614 10.27 33.06 7.27
CA VAL A 614 9.95 31.83 7.98
C VAL A 614 8.52 31.46 7.64
N VAL A 615 8.33 30.31 7.02
CA VAL A 615 7.00 29.79 6.67
C VAL A 615 6.78 28.47 7.39
N PHE A 616 5.65 28.33 8.06
CA PHE A 616 5.33 27.10 8.75
C PHE A 616 3.86 26.67 8.54
N GLY A 617 3.62 25.37 8.66
CA GLY A 617 2.29 24.77 8.66
C GLY A 617 2.31 23.49 9.46
N ILE A 618 1.34 23.31 10.36
CA ILE A 618 1.18 22.12 11.18
C ILE A 618 -0.29 21.71 11.16
N GLU A 619 -0.55 20.42 10.94
CA GLU A 619 -1.88 19.82 10.92
C GLU A 619 -1.88 18.58 11.80
N GLY A 620 -2.82 18.52 12.75
CA GLY A 620 -3.04 17.35 13.60
C GLY A 620 -4.35 16.66 13.25
N TYR A 621 -4.38 15.35 13.25
CA TYR A 621 -5.56 14.53 12.98
C TYR A 621 -5.89 13.70 14.21
N ILE A 622 -7.01 13.99 14.86
CA ILE A 622 -7.42 13.42 16.15
C ILE A 622 -8.73 12.65 15.95
N PRO A 623 -8.72 11.32 16.03
CA PRO A 623 -9.94 10.53 15.95
C PRO A 623 -10.74 10.68 17.26
N VAL A 624 -11.91 11.32 17.20
CA VAL A 624 -12.82 11.42 18.34
C VAL A 624 -13.70 10.17 18.43
N ILE A 625 -14.17 9.72 17.26
CA ILE A 625 -14.87 8.46 17.11
C ILE A 625 -14.13 7.69 16.01
N LYS A 626 -13.59 6.51 16.37
CA LYS A 626 -12.81 5.69 15.43
C LYS A 626 -13.55 5.53 14.11
N ASP A 627 -12.84 5.81 13.01
CA ASP A 627 -13.33 5.73 11.63
C ASP A 627 -14.57 6.58 11.27
N ARG A 628 -15.08 7.42 12.18
CA ARG A 628 -16.30 8.19 11.94
C ARG A 628 -16.15 9.70 12.11
N LEU A 629 -15.52 10.16 13.19
CA LEU A 629 -15.37 11.59 13.50
C LEU A 629 -13.93 11.94 13.77
N VAL A 630 -13.36 12.87 13.00
CA VAL A 630 -11.98 13.34 13.12
C VAL A 630 -11.98 14.86 13.28
N LEU A 631 -11.27 15.35 14.29
CA LEU A 631 -10.94 16.76 14.44
C LEU A 631 -9.56 17.02 13.85
N THR A 632 -9.43 18.09 13.05
CA THR A 632 -8.16 18.49 12.45
C THR A 632 -7.83 19.92 12.79
N PRO A 633 -7.21 20.18 13.98
CA PRO A 633 -6.62 21.49 14.27
C PRO A 633 -5.40 21.73 13.38
N GLN A 634 -5.32 22.96 12.84
CA GLN A 634 -4.26 23.35 11.91
C GLN A 634 -3.77 24.75 12.28
N LEU A 635 -2.46 24.98 12.16
CA LEU A 635 -1.83 26.28 12.36
C LEU A 635 -0.87 26.54 11.21
N TYR A 636 -1.05 27.63 10.53
CA TYR A 636 -0.17 28.10 9.47
C TYR A 636 0.34 29.51 9.78
N GLY A 637 1.50 29.84 9.27
CA GLY A 637 1.99 31.19 9.40
C GLY A 637 3.19 31.50 8.51
N SER A 638 3.43 32.78 8.34
CA SER A 638 4.58 33.31 7.63
C SER A 638 5.02 34.63 8.25
N VAL A 639 6.32 34.77 8.39
CA VAL A 639 6.98 36.00 8.85
C VAL A 639 8.02 36.39 7.82
N LEU A 640 7.87 37.58 7.27
CA LEU A 640 8.85 38.23 6.41
C LEU A 640 9.61 39.30 7.21
N PHE A 641 10.93 39.35 7.11
CA PHE A 641 11.78 40.29 7.85
C PHE A 641 13.00 40.72 7.02
N GLY A 642 13.69 41.73 7.48
CA GLY A 642 14.82 42.35 6.75
C GLY A 642 14.41 43.59 5.97
N LYS A 643 15.37 44.25 5.31
CA LYS A 643 15.13 45.48 4.56
C LYS A 643 14.21 45.26 3.33
N GLY A 644 14.24 44.03 2.76
CA GLY A 644 13.38 43.67 1.63
C GLY A 644 11.92 43.49 2.02
N ALA A 645 11.62 43.14 3.29
CA ALA A 645 10.24 43.00 3.80
C ALA A 645 9.53 44.36 3.94
N THR A 646 10.29 45.41 4.01
CA THR A 646 9.77 46.79 4.10
C THR A 646 10.06 47.59 2.83
N CYS A 647 10.27 46.89 1.70
CA CYS A 647 10.58 47.49 0.44
C CYS A 647 9.42 48.35 -0.11
N GLY A 648 9.49 49.56 0.21
CA GLY A 648 8.75 50.63 -0.30
C GLY A 648 9.28 51.93 0.33
N LYS A 649 10.12 52.59 -0.38
CA LYS A 649 10.37 53.97 -0.04
C LYS A 649 9.03 54.71 -0.03
N LYS A 650 8.86 55.64 0.87
CA LYS A 650 7.70 56.55 0.91
C LYS A 650 7.35 57.18 -0.45
N ASP A 651 8.28 57.15 -1.41
CA ASP A 651 8.17 57.74 -2.74
C ASP A 651 7.54 56.78 -3.82
N SER A 652 7.34 55.52 -3.52
CA SER A 652 6.60 54.57 -4.38
C SER A 652 5.29 54.17 -3.71
N TRP A 653 4.50 55.16 -3.37
CA TRP A 653 3.22 55.02 -2.72
C TRP A 653 2.20 54.39 -3.69
N ASN A 654 1.72 53.19 -3.39
CA ASN A 654 0.57 52.66 -4.09
C ASN A 654 -0.67 52.96 -3.28
N PRO A 655 -1.61 53.77 -3.83
CA PRO A 655 -2.80 54.21 -3.12
C PRO A 655 -3.75 53.03 -2.73
N ILE A 656 -3.67 51.89 -3.38
CA ILE A 656 -4.47 50.72 -3.08
C ILE A 656 -4.02 50.06 -1.74
N PHE A 657 -2.74 50.17 -1.42
CA PHE A 657 -2.19 49.49 -0.24
C PHE A 657 -1.79 50.44 0.91
N ASN A 658 -2.04 51.73 0.78
CA ASN A 658 -1.69 52.79 1.72
C ASN A 658 -0.26 52.63 2.29
N GLY A 659 0.63 52.08 1.51
CA GLY A 659 2.00 51.74 1.85
C GLY A 659 2.77 51.14 0.67
N PRO A 660 4.04 50.87 0.90
CA PRO A 660 4.88 50.27 -0.11
C PRO A 660 4.45 48.81 -0.40
N VAL A 661 3.88 48.58 -1.54
CA VAL A 661 3.64 47.23 -2.02
C VAL A 661 4.91 46.74 -2.70
N PRO A 662 5.47 45.64 -2.21
CA PRO A 662 6.43 44.91 -3.00
C PRO A 662 5.73 44.44 -4.26
N ALA A 663 6.21 44.89 -5.41
CA ALA A 663 5.58 44.65 -6.71
C ALA A 663 5.45 43.20 -7.13
N TYR A 664 5.90 42.21 -6.31
CA TYR A 664 6.05 40.85 -6.77
C TYR A 664 5.53 39.79 -5.77
N PRO A 665 4.90 38.76 -6.25
CA PRO A 665 4.29 37.70 -5.42
C PRO A 665 5.29 37.03 -4.45
N THR A 666 6.56 36.91 -4.83
CA THR A 666 7.59 36.25 -3.99
C THR A 666 8.02 37.07 -2.79
N MET A 667 7.64 38.34 -2.73
CA MET A 667 7.98 39.30 -1.66
C MET A 667 6.81 39.52 -0.68
N ASN A 668 5.66 38.92 -0.95
CA ASN A 668 4.45 39.08 -0.15
C ASN A 668 4.01 37.76 0.44
N ASN A 669 3.30 37.82 1.54
CA ASN A 669 2.52 36.70 2.00
C ASN A 669 1.26 36.57 1.14
N ILE A 670 1.11 35.42 0.50
CA ILE A 670 -0.03 35.10 -0.35
C ILE A 670 -0.94 34.15 0.41
N VAL A 671 -2.22 34.48 0.45
CA VAL A 671 -3.24 33.75 1.20
C VAL A 671 -4.42 33.45 0.29
N GLY A 672 -4.96 32.27 0.37
CA GLY A 672 -6.15 31.87 -0.35
C GLY A 672 -6.12 30.41 -0.81
N GLY A 673 -7.27 29.91 -1.23
CA GLY A 673 -7.45 28.52 -1.64
C GLY A 673 -7.54 27.55 -0.45
N ALA A 674 -7.77 26.28 -0.78
CA ALA A 674 -8.01 25.24 0.20
C ALA A 674 -6.74 24.58 0.75
N GLU A 675 -5.63 24.67 0.02
CA GLU A 675 -4.39 23.92 0.28
C GLU A 675 -3.15 24.82 0.23
N MET A 676 -2.13 24.45 1.02
CA MET A 676 -0.87 25.20 1.12
C MET A 676 0.01 24.97 -0.12
N GLY A 677 0.63 26.06 -0.64
CA GLY A 677 1.60 25.98 -1.72
C GLY A 677 1.00 25.76 -3.12
N ARG A 678 -0.28 26.04 -3.31
CA ARG A 678 -0.99 25.82 -4.56
C ARG A 678 -0.43 26.62 -5.74
N TYR A 679 -0.31 27.92 -5.58
CA TYR A 679 0.13 28.84 -6.64
C TYR A 679 1.60 29.20 -6.51
N LEU A 680 2.07 29.37 -5.28
CA LEU A 680 3.46 29.63 -4.93
C LEU A 680 3.84 28.84 -3.68
N ASP A 681 5.11 28.51 -3.54
CA ASP A 681 5.63 27.69 -2.42
C ASP A 681 5.27 28.26 -1.03
N GLN A 682 5.12 29.60 -0.94
CA GLN A 682 4.84 30.34 0.30
C GLN A 682 3.34 30.61 0.54
N GLN A 683 2.45 30.21 -0.36
CA GLN A 683 1.01 30.46 -0.21
C GLN A 683 0.44 29.70 1.00
N LEU A 684 -0.36 30.41 1.81
CA LEU A 684 -1.07 29.88 2.96
C LEU A 684 -2.56 29.63 2.63
N PRO A 685 -3.14 28.53 3.11
CA PRO A 685 -4.55 28.20 2.81
C PRO A 685 -5.49 29.04 3.70
N PHE A 686 -6.60 29.51 3.13
CA PHE A 686 -7.66 30.18 3.86
C PHE A 686 -9.02 29.89 3.20
N ILE A 687 -9.91 29.17 3.92
CA ILE A 687 -11.25 28.87 3.41
C ILE A 687 -12.08 30.15 3.38
N GLY A 688 -12.90 30.30 2.33
CA GLY A 688 -13.68 31.53 2.11
C GLY A 688 -12.98 32.53 1.17
N LEU A 689 -11.73 32.22 0.75
CA LEU A 689 -11.01 32.91 -0.32
C LEU A 689 -10.66 31.90 -1.41
N ASN A 690 -11.47 31.81 -2.46
CA ASN A 690 -11.14 31.00 -3.63
C ASN A 690 -10.01 31.62 -4.47
N LYS A 691 -9.83 32.89 -4.33
CA LYS A 691 -8.88 33.72 -5.06
C LYS A 691 -7.75 34.12 -4.11
N ILE A 692 -6.66 34.63 -4.66
CA ILE A 692 -5.51 35.04 -3.89
C ILE A 692 -5.75 36.42 -3.32
N SER A 693 -5.40 36.62 -2.05
CA SER A 693 -5.26 37.92 -1.40
C SER A 693 -3.85 38.05 -0.84
N PHE A 694 -3.34 39.27 -0.79
CA PHE A 694 -2.08 39.57 -0.12
C PHE A 694 -2.31 39.79 1.37
N ALA A 695 -1.35 39.36 2.18
CA ALA A 695 -1.30 39.65 3.59
C ALA A 695 -0.06 40.47 3.92
N PHE A 696 -0.05 41.14 5.07
CA PHE A 696 1.11 41.87 5.58
C PHE A 696 2.31 40.94 5.86
N ASN A 697 3.43 41.51 6.24
CA ASN A 697 4.69 40.79 6.48
C ASN A 697 4.58 39.65 7.49
N ASN A 698 3.65 39.76 8.46
CA ASN A 698 3.42 38.72 9.47
C ASN A 698 1.99 38.24 9.38
N ILE A 699 1.81 36.94 9.30
CA ILE A 699 0.48 36.30 9.32
C ILE A 699 0.50 34.97 10.08
N ALA A 700 -0.53 34.76 10.87
CA ALA A 700 -0.84 33.46 11.44
C ALA A 700 -2.31 33.11 11.18
N ILE A 701 -2.58 31.84 10.86
CA ILE A 701 -3.89 31.30 10.53
C ILE A 701 -4.13 30.09 11.42
N ALA A 702 -5.15 30.15 12.27
CA ALA A 702 -5.66 29.00 13.01
C ALA A 702 -6.89 28.46 12.29
N ARG A 703 -6.93 27.17 12.02
CA ARG A 703 -8.03 26.50 11.32
C ARG A 703 -8.44 25.23 12.07
N LEU A 704 -9.72 24.96 12.11
CA LEU A 704 -10.30 23.72 12.64
C LEU A 704 -11.24 23.10 11.59
N ASP A 705 -10.93 21.86 11.23
CA ASP A 705 -11.80 21.04 10.39
C ASP A 705 -12.43 19.96 11.26
N ILE A 706 -13.76 19.81 11.18
CA ILE A 706 -14.55 18.78 11.85
C ILE A 706 -15.10 17.88 10.75
N ARG A 707 -14.47 16.71 10.56
CA ARG A 707 -14.82 15.78 9.49
C ARG A 707 -15.57 14.58 10.03
N THR A 708 -16.75 14.32 9.47
CA THR A 708 -17.51 13.10 9.73
C THR A 708 -17.62 12.23 8.49
N ARG A 709 -17.50 10.91 8.66
CA ARG A 709 -17.78 9.94 7.61
C ARG A 709 -19.27 9.61 7.65
N LEU A 710 -19.98 9.92 6.57
CA LEU A 710 -21.43 9.68 6.46
C LEU A 710 -21.71 8.20 6.19
N PHE A 711 -21.10 7.67 5.12
CA PHE A 711 -21.17 6.26 4.74
C PHE A 711 -20.00 5.91 3.80
N ARG A 712 -19.51 4.66 3.83
CA ARG A 712 -18.38 4.15 3.02
C ARG A 712 -17.25 5.19 2.79
N SER A 713 -17.17 5.75 1.58
CA SER A 713 -16.15 6.72 1.14
C SER A 713 -16.63 8.18 1.12
N HIS A 714 -17.76 8.49 1.75
CA HIS A 714 -18.37 9.82 1.74
C HIS A 714 -18.14 10.58 3.04
N TYR A 715 -17.69 11.81 2.95
CA TYR A 715 -17.30 12.64 4.08
C TYR A 715 -17.95 14.02 4.02
N LEU A 716 -18.35 14.55 5.16
CA LEU A 716 -18.76 15.93 5.35
C LEU A 716 -17.79 16.60 6.33
N THR A 717 -17.27 17.79 5.97
CA THR A 717 -16.33 18.54 6.80
C THR A 717 -16.84 19.94 7.02
N ALA A 718 -17.01 20.34 8.28
CA ALA A 718 -17.20 21.73 8.66
C ALA A 718 -15.83 22.35 8.92
N ILE A 719 -15.60 23.56 8.39
CA ILE A 719 -14.30 24.24 8.42
C ILE A 719 -14.49 25.64 8.96
N VAL A 720 -13.66 26.04 9.92
CA VAL A 720 -13.58 27.41 10.44
C VAL A 720 -12.12 27.81 10.49
N ASN A 721 -11.78 29.02 10.00
CA ASN A 721 -10.46 29.54 10.13
C ASN A 721 -10.48 31.02 10.57
N TYR A 722 -9.51 31.39 11.38
CA TYR A 722 -9.21 32.75 11.81
C TYR A 722 -7.78 33.07 11.46
N ALA A 723 -7.55 34.23 10.87
CA ALA A 723 -6.22 34.73 10.61
C ALA A 723 -6.03 36.12 11.18
N ARG A 724 -4.80 36.37 11.64
CA ARG A 724 -4.32 37.73 11.98
C ARG A 724 -3.11 38.05 11.14
N SER A 725 -3.12 39.22 10.49
CA SER A 725 -2.03 39.71 9.68
C SER A 725 -1.61 41.09 10.18
N SER A 726 -0.30 41.41 10.15
CA SER A 726 0.23 42.71 10.56
C SER A 726 1.51 43.12 9.83
N VAL A 727 1.77 44.38 9.77
CA VAL A 727 2.98 44.96 9.17
C VAL A 727 4.23 44.55 9.94
N ASP A 728 4.16 44.56 11.26
CA ASP A 728 5.28 44.21 12.14
C ASP A 728 4.83 43.33 13.32
N LEU A 729 5.77 42.62 13.98
CA LEU A 729 5.49 41.79 15.12
C LEU A 729 4.94 42.52 16.34
N LYS A 730 5.27 43.82 16.51
CA LYS A 730 4.77 44.64 17.60
C LYS A 730 3.25 44.88 17.46
N ASN A 731 2.81 45.18 16.25
CA ASN A 731 1.38 45.34 15.94
C ASN A 731 0.62 44.03 15.91
N PHE A 732 1.32 42.92 15.66
CA PHE A 732 0.71 41.58 15.67
C PHE A 732 0.13 41.24 17.06
N PHE A 733 0.78 41.60 18.13
CA PHE A 733 0.37 41.32 19.52
C PHE A 733 -0.43 42.43 20.21
N LYS A 734 -0.62 43.58 19.56
CA LYS A 734 -1.48 44.66 20.13
C LYS A 734 -2.94 44.26 20.02
N THR A 735 -3.63 44.30 21.15
CA THR A 735 -5.09 44.19 21.21
C THR A 735 -5.68 45.60 21.14
N ASP A 736 -5.83 46.15 19.95
CA ASP A 736 -6.66 47.34 19.79
C ASP A 736 -8.12 46.91 19.84
N ASP A 737 -8.94 47.61 20.68
CA ASP A 737 -10.34 47.31 21.02
C ASP A 737 -11.32 47.43 19.82
N LYS A 738 -10.85 47.70 18.63
CA LYS A 738 -11.66 47.74 17.41
C LYS A 738 -11.22 46.63 16.45
N LEU A 739 -11.98 45.52 16.50
CA LEU A 739 -12.04 44.56 15.41
C LEU A 739 -12.53 45.29 14.14
N GLN A 740 -11.59 45.74 13.30
CA GLN A 740 -11.92 46.45 12.07
C GLN A 740 -12.03 45.45 10.94
N TRP A 741 -13.24 45.38 10.39
CA TRP A 741 -13.65 44.39 9.40
C TRP A 741 -13.72 44.92 7.97
N ASP A 742 -13.41 46.23 7.79
CA ASP A 742 -13.84 46.97 6.59
C ASP A 742 -12.79 47.19 5.53
N SER A 743 -11.50 47.01 5.81
CA SER A 743 -10.44 47.10 4.81
C SER A 743 -9.15 46.39 5.23
N LEU A 744 -8.49 45.72 4.27
CA LEU A 744 -7.18 45.11 4.48
C LEU A 744 -6.05 46.11 4.70
N TYR A 745 -6.21 47.38 4.28
CA TYR A 745 -5.11 48.28 3.99
C TYR A 745 -5.06 49.57 4.80
N ASP A 746 -6.13 49.89 5.52
CA ASP A 746 -6.18 51.14 6.30
C ASP A 746 -5.47 51.02 7.68
N TYR A 747 -4.97 49.86 8.05
CA TYR A 747 -4.46 49.58 9.38
C TYR A 747 -3.15 48.78 9.35
N ASN A 748 -2.36 48.95 10.41
CA ASN A 748 -1.13 48.17 10.62
C ASN A 748 -1.38 46.67 10.97
N ALA A 749 -2.63 46.26 11.17
CA ALA A 749 -3.04 44.89 11.41
C ALA A 749 -4.48 44.66 10.96
N SER A 750 -4.80 43.43 10.49
CA SER A 750 -6.13 43.01 10.07
C SER A 750 -6.47 41.62 10.64
N ASN A 751 -7.78 41.38 10.82
CA ASN A 751 -8.31 40.12 11.30
C ASN A 751 -9.28 39.51 10.27
N TRP A 752 -9.08 38.26 9.96
CA TRP A 752 -9.85 37.54 8.94
C TRP A 752 -10.58 36.38 9.57
N LEU A 753 -11.82 36.16 9.17
CA LEU A 753 -12.62 35.04 9.60
C LEU A 753 -13.25 34.40 8.37
N GLY A 754 -13.12 33.10 8.25
CA GLY A 754 -13.73 32.31 7.18
C GLY A 754 -14.37 31.04 7.70
N ALA A 755 -15.45 30.63 7.06
CA ALA A 755 -16.14 29.39 7.35
C ALA A 755 -16.61 28.70 6.08
N GLY A 756 -16.76 27.39 6.13
CA GLY A 756 -17.23 26.62 4.99
C GLY A 756 -17.67 25.21 5.35
N LEU A 757 -18.34 24.61 4.39
CA LEU A 757 -18.71 23.19 4.39
C LEU A 757 -18.11 22.54 3.16
N ARG A 758 -17.50 21.37 3.35
CA ARG A 758 -16.94 20.55 2.30
C ARG A 758 -17.63 19.18 2.29
N TYR A 759 -18.16 18.79 1.16
CA TYR A 759 -18.55 17.42 0.89
C TYR A 759 -17.48 16.73 0.04
N SER A 760 -17.05 15.54 0.42
CA SER A 760 -15.98 14.83 -0.29
C SER A 760 -16.28 13.35 -0.46
N ILE A 761 -15.77 12.79 -1.56
CA ILE A 761 -15.80 11.36 -1.85
C ILE A 761 -14.38 10.88 -2.08
N ASP A 762 -13.98 9.80 -1.41
CA ASP A 762 -12.72 9.11 -1.65
C ASP A 762 -12.85 8.22 -2.89
N THR A 763 -12.12 8.56 -3.96
CA THR A 763 -12.19 7.85 -5.25
C THR A 763 -10.81 7.29 -5.63
N LYS A 764 -10.78 6.33 -6.55
CA LYS A 764 -9.52 5.73 -7.06
C LYS A 764 -8.62 6.72 -7.81
N ILE A 765 -9.17 7.79 -8.36
CA ILE A 765 -8.41 8.84 -9.06
C ILE A 765 -8.05 10.03 -8.17
N GLY A 766 -8.32 9.92 -6.87
CA GLY A 766 -8.11 10.95 -5.85
C GLY A 766 -9.42 11.52 -5.31
N PRO A 767 -9.36 12.41 -4.33
CA PRO A 767 -10.55 12.98 -3.70
C PRO A 767 -11.39 13.81 -4.70
N LEU A 768 -12.70 13.62 -4.67
CA LEU A 768 -13.68 14.54 -5.25
C LEU A 768 -14.18 15.42 -4.12
N SER A 769 -14.16 16.75 -4.27
CA SER A 769 -14.59 17.69 -3.24
C SER A 769 -15.42 18.83 -3.80
N LEU A 770 -16.47 19.19 -3.07
CA LEU A 770 -17.30 20.38 -3.31
C LEU A 770 -17.30 21.22 -2.03
N ASP A 771 -16.79 22.45 -2.11
CA ASP A 771 -16.72 23.40 -1.01
C ASP A 771 -17.70 24.53 -1.21
N ILE A 772 -18.42 24.88 -0.16
CA ILE A 772 -19.21 26.11 -0.05
C ILE A 772 -18.64 26.91 1.10
N SER A 773 -18.19 28.13 0.85
CA SER A 773 -17.48 28.90 1.86
C SER A 773 -17.72 30.42 1.73
N SER A 774 -17.50 31.11 2.83
CA SER A 774 -17.58 32.57 2.91
C SER A 774 -16.56 33.09 3.92
N SER A 775 -16.18 34.37 3.78
CA SER A 775 -15.30 35.07 4.72
C SER A 775 -15.71 36.52 4.84
N ASN A 776 -15.19 37.19 5.87
CA ASN A 776 -15.36 38.65 6.03
C ASN A 776 -14.64 39.45 4.94
N LEU A 777 -13.74 38.83 4.17
CA LEU A 777 -13.01 39.47 3.06
C LEU A 777 -13.73 39.29 1.72
N SER A 778 -14.84 38.57 1.67
CA SER A 778 -15.64 38.39 0.47
C SER A 778 -17.11 38.54 0.82
N ARG A 779 -17.81 39.37 0.04
CA ARG A 779 -19.28 39.56 0.18
C ARG A 779 -20.07 38.44 -0.52
N LYS A 780 -19.35 37.52 -1.19
CA LYS A 780 -19.95 36.43 -1.98
C LYS A 780 -19.74 35.10 -1.28
N VAL A 781 -20.68 34.19 -1.53
CA VAL A 781 -20.48 32.77 -1.21
C VAL A 781 -19.60 32.16 -2.30
N ASN A 782 -18.51 31.57 -1.90
CA ASN A 782 -17.56 30.93 -2.80
C ASN A 782 -17.88 29.47 -2.98
N LEU A 783 -17.92 29.02 -4.23
CA LEU A 783 -18.04 27.62 -4.59
C LEU A 783 -16.71 27.14 -5.18
N TYR A 784 -16.22 26.00 -4.71
CA TYR A 784 -15.04 25.37 -5.23
C TYR A 784 -15.30 23.89 -5.44
N PHE A 785 -14.94 23.39 -6.62
CA PHE A 785 -15.03 21.98 -6.98
C PHE A 785 -13.67 21.46 -7.40
N SER A 786 -13.35 20.22 -6.99
CA SER A 786 -12.13 19.54 -7.44
C SER A 786 -12.28 18.02 -7.49
N ILE A 787 -11.54 17.40 -8.40
CA ILE A 787 -11.38 15.95 -8.51
C ILE A 787 -9.94 15.62 -8.87
N GLY A 788 -9.34 14.64 -8.22
CA GLY A 788 -7.95 14.21 -8.42
C GLY A 788 -7.02 14.64 -7.30
N HIS A 789 -5.81 14.05 -7.32
CA HIS A 789 -4.75 14.41 -6.38
C HIS A 789 -4.21 15.80 -6.66
N PHE A 790 -3.82 16.50 -5.59
CA PHE A 790 -3.14 17.79 -5.72
C PHE A 790 -1.67 17.59 -6.12
N PHE A 791 -1.16 18.35 -7.11
CA PHE A 791 0.23 18.31 -7.56
C PHE A 791 0.75 19.67 -8.04
#